data_3747b8bd2fdafdc8d7c8ce54276fe80b
#
_entry.id   3747b8bd2fdafdc8d7c8ce54276fe80b
#
_cell.length_a   1.000
_cell.length_b   1.000
_cell.length_c   1.000
_cell.angle_alpha   90.00
_cell.angle_beta   90.00
_cell.angle_gamma   90.00
#
_symmetry.space_group_name_H-M   'P 1'
#
loop_
_entity.id
_entity.type
_entity.pdbx_description
1 polymer ?
#
loop_
_entity_poly.entity_id
_entity_poly.type
_entity_poly.pdbx_seq_one_letter_code
_entity_poly.pdbx_strand_id
1 'polypeptide(L)'
;MIVHHILGVDGQFPLLYLIWLLPLFGAVLLWAFGPQLKSLAGPIGSALIGTAFVASLVEWGLATQAVGTNGAMLYGAHMSVVTWTKGFEFGLLWDRLSLTWTLVITGVGFLIHVYSIGYMNGDRAFARFFAYMNFFVFAMLTLVLSDNFVGLLVGWGLVGAASYFLIGFYFDRPSAVAASRKAFVINVVGDVGILYAVFLIVSKIGSISYGDAFAAAQSGFTPGELTTICIALFIGCAAKSAQVPLHTWLPDAMEGPTPVSALIHAATMVTAGVYLIARCWPFWVNSPDARALVGAIGAITALTGAVLGIAQWDIKRILAYSTMSQIGYMIMGVGVGAFDAGVLHFLTHAFFKAQLFLGAGIVIHNLSNEQDIRKMGGLRKQMPFAFAAILVGVFAICGIPPFSGFFSKDAVLYETLVHGHPWLYAIGALTAGLTAYYMFRLLFVTFFGTYRGDVDPSSLGIRHPELAGVHAPHDESPHVAHAPAWLMSVPVAILMVPATLIGFLYLGGRESVWVKFFAPVFNTNAASEAAAHPILSELSSTLLVLALVLVGIAVAYMRYARAGFFANSIERLRLESVRMPAPLTNALYFDLAIDYLVVKPAQGLGKVCARIIDPIVIDGAVREASLSASWLGHLFRSFQTGLVRAYALVIVFGVACFAAYYAIAGGTH
;
A
#
# COMPACT_ATOMS: atom_id res chain seq x y z
N MET A 1 4.48 34.45 -8.10
CA MET A 1 5.42 33.45 -7.55
C MET A 1 4.98 32.03 -7.90
N ILE A 2 3.79 31.55 -7.49
CA ILE A 2 3.30 30.18 -7.82
C ILE A 2 3.22 29.93 -9.33
N VAL A 3 2.73 30.86 -10.14
CA VAL A 3 2.61 30.74 -11.60
C VAL A 3 3.98 30.65 -12.30
N HIS A 4 5.00 31.36 -11.81
CA HIS A 4 6.36 31.29 -12.33
C HIS A 4 7.00 29.92 -12.08
N HIS A 5 6.76 29.31 -10.92
CA HIS A 5 7.24 27.93 -10.63
C HIS A 5 6.51 26.88 -11.45
N ILE A 6 5.19 27.01 -11.64
CA ILE A 6 4.39 26.06 -12.47
C ILE A 6 4.80 26.09 -13.94
N LEU A 7 5.22 27.26 -14.45
CA LEU A 7 5.63 27.41 -15.84
C LEU A 7 7.13 27.14 -16.10
N GLY A 8 7.88 26.74 -15.08
CA GLY A 8 9.28 26.31 -15.23
C GLY A 8 10.27 27.42 -15.51
N VAL A 9 9.96 28.67 -15.17
CA VAL A 9 10.86 29.81 -15.41
C VAL A 9 12.09 29.74 -14.53
N ASP A 10 11.95 29.12 -13.32
CA ASP A 10 13.03 28.95 -12.35
C ASP A 10 13.28 27.49 -11.92
N GLY A 11 12.53 26.52 -12.46
CA GLY A 11 12.61 25.09 -12.06
C GLY A 11 12.98 24.16 -13.20
N GLN A 12 13.78 23.14 -12.89
CA GLN A 12 14.18 22.10 -13.86
C GLN A 12 13.03 21.12 -14.20
N PHE A 13 11.91 21.11 -13.43
CA PHE A 13 10.82 20.13 -13.52
C PHE A 13 9.43 20.77 -13.42
N PRO A 14 8.99 21.46 -14.48
CA PRO A 14 7.76 22.29 -14.44
C PRO A 14 6.47 21.50 -14.25
N LEU A 15 6.46 20.22 -14.66
CA LEU A 15 5.24 19.40 -14.62
C LEU A 15 5.05 18.66 -13.30
N LEU A 16 6.00 18.73 -12.37
CA LEU A 16 5.94 17.96 -11.12
C LEU A 16 4.72 18.35 -10.25
N TYR A 17 4.37 19.65 -10.20
CA TYR A 17 3.13 20.10 -9.54
C TYR A 17 1.88 19.54 -10.22
N LEU A 18 1.90 19.49 -11.56
CA LEU A 18 0.78 18.96 -12.33
C LEU A 18 0.58 17.47 -12.04
N ILE A 19 1.67 16.69 -12.04
CA ILE A 19 1.65 15.26 -11.70
C ILE A 19 1.02 15.04 -10.33
N TRP A 20 1.40 15.83 -9.34
CA TRP A 20 0.95 15.69 -7.95
C TRP A 20 -0.48 16.19 -7.74
N LEU A 21 -0.86 17.38 -8.30
CA LEU A 21 -2.13 18.04 -8.01
C LEU A 21 -3.29 17.57 -8.87
N LEU A 22 -3.07 17.03 -10.09
CA LEU A 22 -4.17 16.55 -10.94
C LEU A 22 -5.03 15.48 -10.27
N PRO A 23 -4.47 14.46 -9.59
CA PRO A 23 -5.29 13.49 -8.87
C PRO A 23 -6.07 14.11 -7.71
N LEU A 24 -5.50 15.08 -6.99
CA LEU A 24 -6.22 15.82 -5.95
C LEU A 24 -7.38 16.61 -6.52
N PHE A 25 -7.13 17.35 -7.61
CA PHE A 25 -8.19 18.09 -8.32
C PHE A 25 -9.31 17.13 -8.77
N GLY A 26 -8.95 15.97 -9.31
CA GLY A 26 -9.90 14.93 -9.68
C GLY A 26 -10.73 14.44 -8.49
N ALA A 27 -10.10 14.16 -7.37
CA ALA A 27 -10.78 13.74 -6.15
C ALA A 27 -11.80 14.77 -5.66
N VAL A 28 -11.39 16.04 -5.56
CA VAL A 28 -12.25 17.15 -5.11
C VAL A 28 -13.38 17.42 -6.10
N LEU A 29 -13.07 17.46 -7.39
CA LEU A 29 -14.06 17.68 -8.46
C LEU A 29 -15.15 16.61 -8.44
N LEU A 30 -14.74 15.35 -8.40
CA LEU A 30 -15.65 14.21 -8.41
C LEU A 30 -16.42 14.06 -7.10
N TRP A 31 -15.83 14.46 -5.97
CA TRP A 31 -16.52 14.47 -4.69
C TRP A 31 -17.60 15.57 -4.64
N ALA A 32 -17.29 16.79 -5.12
CA ALA A 32 -18.20 17.93 -5.08
C ALA A 32 -19.30 17.87 -6.15
N PHE A 33 -18.96 17.46 -7.37
CA PHE A 33 -19.84 17.53 -8.54
C PHE A 33 -20.21 16.15 -9.13
N GLY A 34 -19.80 15.05 -8.47
CA GLY A 34 -20.03 13.69 -8.96
C GLY A 34 -21.48 13.37 -9.30
N PRO A 35 -22.48 13.72 -8.47
CA PRO A 35 -23.89 13.49 -8.78
C PRO A 35 -24.36 14.16 -10.07
N GLN A 36 -23.80 15.34 -10.41
CA GLN A 36 -24.11 16.09 -11.64
C GLN A 36 -23.40 15.48 -12.85
N LEU A 37 -22.17 15.00 -12.68
CA LEU A 37 -21.35 14.42 -13.74
C LEU A 37 -21.82 13.02 -14.16
N LYS A 38 -22.51 12.28 -13.27
CA LYS A 38 -23.07 10.93 -13.56
C LYS A 38 -22.02 10.00 -14.20
N SER A 39 -22.31 9.49 -15.41
CA SER A 39 -21.42 8.59 -16.17
C SER A 39 -20.10 9.23 -16.62
N LEU A 40 -20.00 10.56 -16.68
CA LEU A 40 -18.76 11.26 -17.03
C LEU A 40 -17.73 11.25 -15.90
N ALA A 41 -18.14 10.94 -14.66
CA ALA A 41 -17.21 10.89 -13.51
C ALA A 41 -16.05 9.90 -13.75
N GLY A 42 -16.32 8.73 -14.31
CA GLY A 42 -15.31 7.75 -14.65
C GLY A 42 -14.30 8.22 -15.70
N PRO A 43 -14.75 8.63 -16.90
CA PRO A 43 -13.88 9.21 -17.93
C PRO A 43 -13.06 10.41 -17.45
N ILE A 44 -13.66 11.34 -16.70
CA ILE A 44 -12.94 12.52 -16.16
C ILE A 44 -11.87 12.09 -15.17
N GLY A 45 -12.21 11.26 -14.17
CA GLY A 45 -11.24 10.77 -13.21
C GLY A 45 -10.09 10.00 -13.85
N SER A 46 -10.39 9.16 -14.85
CA SER A 46 -9.39 8.43 -15.61
C SER A 46 -8.50 9.36 -16.44
N ALA A 47 -9.07 10.37 -17.11
CA ALA A 47 -8.33 11.33 -17.93
C ALA A 47 -7.32 12.13 -17.09
N LEU A 48 -7.68 12.54 -15.87
CA LEU A 48 -6.79 13.28 -14.97
C LEU A 48 -5.58 12.43 -14.56
N ILE A 49 -5.78 11.15 -14.23
CA ILE A 49 -4.67 10.24 -13.94
C ILE A 49 -3.83 9.95 -15.19
N GLY A 50 -4.48 9.77 -16.35
CA GLY A 50 -3.79 9.60 -17.64
C GLY A 50 -2.94 10.81 -18.00
N THR A 51 -3.43 12.02 -17.75
CA THR A 51 -2.66 13.27 -17.96
C THR A 51 -1.48 13.34 -17.01
N ALA A 52 -1.63 12.95 -15.73
CA ALA A 52 -0.53 12.87 -14.79
C ALA A 52 0.52 11.85 -15.24
N PHE A 53 0.11 10.71 -15.82
CA PHE A 53 1.04 9.72 -16.38
C PHE A 53 1.82 10.27 -17.58
N VAL A 54 1.13 10.92 -18.54
CA VAL A 54 1.80 11.55 -19.69
C VAL A 54 2.76 12.65 -19.22
N ALA A 55 2.36 13.48 -18.26
CA ALA A 55 3.24 14.48 -17.66
C ALA A 55 4.48 13.84 -17.03
N SER A 56 4.34 12.69 -16.36
CA SER A 56 5.49 11.94 -15.77
C SER A 56 6.44 11.41 -16.84
N LEU A 57 5.93 10.96 -17.98
CA LEU A 57 6.76 10.51 -19.11
C LEU A 57 7.51 11.69 -19.78
N VAL A 58 6.83 12.83 -19.94
CA VAL A 58 7.46 14.05 -20.47
C VAL A 58 8.56 14.53 -19.53
N GLU A 59 8.29 14.57 -18.23
CA GLU A 59 9.26 14.97 -17.20
C GLU A 59 10.46 14.04 -17.17
N TRP A 60 10.26 12.75 -17.32
CA TRP A 60 11.37 11.78 -17.47
C TRP A 60 12.20 12.07 -18.72
N GLY A 61 11.57 12.34 -19.85
CA GLY A 61 12.25 12.70 -21.09
C GLY A 61 13.08 13.98 -20.98
N LEU A 62 12.53 15.02 -20.33
CA LEU A 62 13.25 16.26 -20.06
C LEU A 62 14.44 16.04 -19.12
N ALA A 63 14.24 15.23 -18.08
CA ALA A 63 15.27 14.85 -17.14
C ALA A 63 16.46 14.14 -17.82
N THR A 64 16.20 13.23 -18.74
CA THR A 64 17.26 12.49 -19.46
C THR A 64 18.06 13.39 -20.41
N GLN A 65 17.44 14.42 -21.01
CA GLN A 65 18.13 15.38 -21.89
C GLN A 65 19.06 16.32 -21.11
N ALA A 66 18.65 16.74 -19.92
CA ALA A 66 19.46 17.64 -19.09
C ALA A 66 20.73 16.96 -18.51
N VAL A 67 20.78 15.62 -18.43
CA VAL A 67 21.98 14.83 -18.03
C VAL A 67 23.17 15.05 -18.97
N GLY A 68 22.92 15.38 -20.25
CA GLY A 68 24.00 15.54 -21.24
C GLY A 68 24.95 16.71 -21.00
N THR A 69 24.59 17.68 -20.15
CA THR A 69 25.38 18.89 -19.95
C THR A 69 26.21 18.91 -18.66
N ASN A 70 25.86 18.22 -17.57
CA ASN A 70 26.57 18.36 -16.29
C ASN A 70 26.77 17.09 -15.44
N GLY A 71 26.38 15.90 -15.87
CA GLY A 71 26.64 14.62 -15.13
C GLY A 71 25.99 14.49 -13.74
N ALA A 72 25.52 15.61 -13.17
CA ALA A 72 25.07 15.73 -11.79
C ALA A 72 23.56 15.47 -11.61
N MET A 73 22.87 15.13 -12.65
CA MET A 73 21.45 15.37 -12.80
C MET A 73 20.50 14.32 -12.23
N LEU A 74 20.87 13.48 -11.35
CA LEU A 74 19.93 12.45 -10.92
C LEU A 74 19.91 12.24 -9.42
N TYR A 75 20.45 13.19 -8.67
CA TYR A 75 20.49 13.15 -7.22
C TYR A 75 19.44 14.04 -6.54
N GLY A 76 18.31 14.29 -7.22
CA GLY A 76 17.18 14.94 -6.62
C GLY A 76 17.05 16.41 -6.97
N ALA A 77 16.25 16.69 -7.98
CA ALA A 77 15.68 18.02 -8.09
C ALA A 77 14.67 18.21 -6.97
N HIS A 78 14.96 19.17 -6.14
CA HIS A 78 14.17 19.59 -5.02
C HIS A 78 13.32 20.78 -5.44
N MET A 79 11.99 20.68 -5.28
CA MET A 79 11.07 21.80 -5.49
C MET A 79 10.35 22.14 -4.19
N SER A 80 10.67 23.30 -3.62
CA SER A 80 9.95 23.80 -2.45
C SER A 80 8.51 24.19 -2.82
N VAL A 81 7.53 23.63 -2.11
CA VAL A 81 6.11 23.95 -2.27
C VAL A 81 5.68 25.02 -1.27
N VAL A 82 6.05 24.86 0.00
CA VAL A 82 5.71 25.78 1.10
C VAL A 82 6.83 25.78 2.12
N THR A 83 7.33 26.96 2.45
CA THR A 83 8.22 27.18 3.59
C THR A 83 7.41 27.71 4.76
N TRP A 84 7.19 26.88 5.79
CA TRP A 84 6.40 27.29 6.96
C TRP A 84 7.23 28.08 7.98
N THR A 85 8.44 27.58 8.25
CA THR A 85 9.45 28.27 9.11
C THR A 85 10.83 27.84 8.64
N LYS A 86 11.90 28.51 9.11
CA LYS A 86 13.28 28.06 8.87
C LYS A 86 13.43 26.62 9.38
N GLY A 87 13.73 25.68 8.46
CA GLY A 87 13.87 24.24 8.74
C GLY A 87 12.61 23.40 8.56
N PHE A 88 11.45 24.00 8.23
CA PHE A 88 10.22 23.31 7.90
C PHE A 88 9.76 23.70 6.49
N GLU A 89 10.32 23.06 5.50
CA GLU A 89 9.91 23.15 4.10
C GLU A 89 9.19 21.88 3.70
N PHE A 90 8.08 22.02 3.00
CA PHE A 90 7.44 20.93 2.29
C PHE A 90 7.81 21.06 0.82
N GLY A 91 8.50 20.07 0.30
CA GLY A 91 8.94 20.03 -1.08
C GLY A 91 8.68 18.71 -1.75
N LEU A 92 8.90 18.67 -3.05
CA LEU A 92 8.80 17.49 -3.89
C LEU A 92 10.21 17.11 -4.38
N LEU A 93 10.51 15.81 -4.32
CA LEU A 93 11.77 15.21 -4.73
C LEU A 93 11.56 14.38 -6.00
N TRP A 94 12.30 14.73 -7.06
CA TRP A 94 12.31 13.99 -8.32
C TRP A 94 13.66 13.31 -8.54
N ASP A 95 13.76 12.05 -8.18
CA ASP A 95 14.92 11.21 -8.39
C ASP A 95 14.53 9.87 -9.07
N ARG A 96 15.48 9.00 -9.33
CA ARG A 96 15.23 7.72 -10.00
C ARG A 96 14.28 6.82 -9.23
N LEU A 97 14.29 6.89 -7.91
CA LEU A 97 13.41 6.10 -7.06
C LEU A 97 11.98 6.65 -7.12
N SER A 98 11.78 7.96 -6.86
CA SER A 98 10.46 8.60 -6.94
C SER A 98 9.89 8.54 -8.36
N LEU A 99 10.72 8.71 -9.39
CA LEU A 99 10.35 8.53 -10.80
C LEU A 99 9.77 7.13 -11.05
N THR A 100 10.48 6.08 -10.63
CA THR A 100 10.04 4.69 -10.85
C THR A 100 8.66 4.44 -10.23
N TRP A 101 8.46 4.86 -8.97
CA TRP A 101 7.16 4.72 -8.32
C TRP A 101 6.08 5.58 -8.99
N THR A 102 6.39 6.83 -9.34
CA THR A 102 5.43 7.74 -9.99
C THR A 102 4.92 7.19 -11.31
N LEU A 103 5.82 6.67 -12.17
CA LEU A 103 5.44 6.05 -13.44
C LEU A 103 4.55 4.83 -13.24
N VAL A 104 4.86 4.00 -12.25
CA VAL A 104 4.04 2.82 -11.94
C VAL A 104 2.68 3.21 -11.35
N ILE A 105 2.65 4.13 -10.39
CA ILE A 105 1.42 4.60 -9.73
C ILE A 105 0.48 5.24 -10.74
N THR A 106 0.99 6.14 -11.58
CA THR A 106 0.17 6.85 -12.56
C THR A 106 -0.20 5.97 -13.75
N GLY A 107 0.74 5.17 -14.29
CA GLY A 107 0.52 4.34 -15.46
C GLY A 107 -0.39 3.14 -15.18
N VAL A 108 -0.05 2.32 -14.19
CA VAL A 108 -0.91 1.20 -13.77
C VAL A 108 -2.22 1.72 -13.18
N GLY A 109 -2.16 2.81 -12.40
CA GLY A 109 -3.33 3.50 -11.88
C GLY A 109 -4.29 3.96 -12.98
N PHE A 110 -3.79 4.55 -14.05
CA PHE A 110 -4.60 4.95 -15.21
C PHE A 110 -5.31 3.75 -15.85
N LEU A 111 -4.60 2.66 -16.09
CA LEU A 111 -5.19 1.44 -16.66
C LEU A 111 -6.28 0.85 -15.76
N ILE A 112 -6.06 0.86 -14.43
CA ILE A 112 -7.07 0.43 -13.46
C ILE A 112 -8.28 1.37 -13.47
N HIS A 113 -8.11 2.69 -13.61
CA HIS A 113 -9.21 3.64 -13.72
C HIS A 113 -10.04 3.38 -14.97
N VAL A 114 -9.42 3.19 -16.14
CA VAL A 114 -10.13 2.85 -17.39
C VAL A 114 -10.91 1.55 -17.24
N TYR A 115 -10.29 0.50 -16.68
CA TYR A 115 -10.95 -0.77 -16.36
C TYR A 115 -12.18 -0.56 -15.46
N SER A 116 -12.05 0.31 -14.48
CA SER A 116 -13.10 0.58 -13.48
C SER A 116 -14.35 1.22 -14.09
N ILE A 117 -14.22 1.94 -15.23
CA ILE A 117 -15.38 2.48 -15.95
C ILE A 117 -16.32 1.33 -16.36
N GLY A 118 -15.76 0.23 -16.87
CA GLY A 118 -16.52 -0.96 -17.22
C GLY A 118 -17.03 -1.73 -16.00
N TYR A 119 -16.13 -2.00 -15.05
CA TYR A 119 -16.42 -2.83 -13.88
C TYR A 119 -17.48 -2.23 -12.95
N MET A 120 -17.46 -0.92 -12.71
CA MET A 120 -18.37 -0.20 -11.80
C MET A 120 -19.59 0.40 -12.54
N ASN A 121 -19.77 0.08 -13.82
CA ASN A 121 -20.91 0.59 -14.56
C ASN A 121 -22.23 0.16 -13.92
N GLY A 122 -23.13 1.12 -13.72
CA GLY A 122 -24.41 0.88 -13.05
C GLY A 122 -24.37 0.92 -11.51
N ASP A 123 -23.20 1.07 -10.88
CA ASP A 123 -23.12 1.23 -9.42
C ASP A 123 -23.66 2.61 -9.00
N ARG A 124 -24.52 2.64 -7.96
CA ARG A 124 -25.12 3.87 -7.42
C ARG A 124 -24.07 4.87 -6.92
N ALA A 125 -22.92 4.40 -6.49
CA ALA A 125 -21.84 5.21 -5.96
C ALA A 125 -20.67 5.40 -6.94
N PHE A 126 -20.92 5.28 -8.25
CA PHE A 126 -19.93 5.35 -9.33
C PHE A 126 -19.00 6.56 -9.21
N ALA A 127 -19.53 7.78 -9.07
CA ALA A 127 -18.72 8.98 -8.92
C ALA A 127 -17.89 9.02 -7.64
N ARG A 128 -18.46 8.55 -6.50
CA ARG A 128 -17.74 8.42 -5.21
C ARG A 128 -16.57 7.46 -5.35
N PHE A 129 -16.73 6.37 -6.08
CA PHE A 129 -15.66 5.41 -6.35
C PHE A 129 -14.46 6.09 -7.02
N PHE A 130 -14.68 6.84 -8.09
CA PHE A 130 -13.61 7.53 -8.80
C PHE A 130 -12.99 8.68 -7.98
N ALA A 131 -13.79 9.37 -7.14
CA ALA A 131 -13.26 10.35 -6.21
C ALA A 131 -12.26 9.71 -5.23
N TYR A 132 -12.60 8.56 -4.64
CA TYR A 132 -11.72 7.83 -3.71
C TYR A 132 -10.48 7.26 -4.42
N MET A 133 -10.61 6.76 -5.65
CA MET A 133 -9.50 6.28 -6.45
C MET A 133 -8.50 7.40 -6.77
N ASN A 134 -8.97 8.57 -7.20
CA ASN A 134 -8.13 9.74 -7.46
C ASN A 134 -7.45 10.23 -6.16
N PHE A 135 -8.18 10.27 -5.04
CA PHE A 135 -7.61 10.63 -3.74
C PHE A 135 -6.52 9.66 -3.31
N PHE A 136 -6.68 8.37 -3.57
CA PHE A 136 -5.67 7.36 -3.27
C PHE A 136 -4.39 7.56 -4.10
N VAL A 137 -4.52 7.87 -5.39
CA VAL A 137 -3.36 8.17 -6.25
C VAL A 137 -2.64 9.43 -5.77
N PHE A 138 -3.38 10.51 -5.42
CA PHE A 138 -2.80 11.71 -4.81
C PHE A 138 -2.03 11.40 -3.53
N ALA A 139 -2.64 10.64 -2.63
CA ALA A 139 -2.02 10.25 -1.36
C ALA A 139 -0.71 9.49 -1.57
N MET A 140 -0.70 8.57 -2.54
CA MET A 140 0.48 7.79 -2.84
C MET A 140 1.58 8.62 -3.51
N LEU A 141 1.22 9.56 -4.41
CA LEU A 141 2.16 10.50 -5.00
C LEU A 141 2.74 11.45 -3.94
N THR A 142 1.93 11.90 -2.98
CA THR A 142 2.42 12.69 -1.84
C THR A 142 3.49 11.94 -1.06
N LEU A 143 3.28 10.65 -0.81
CA LEU A 143 4.25 9.79 -0.12
C LEU A 143 5.57 9.68 -0.88
N VAL A 144 5.52 9.34 -2.17
CA VAL A 144 6.73 9.01 -2.94
C VAL A 144 7.48 10.24 -3.47
N LEU A 145 6.80 11.37 -3.61
CA LEU A 145 7.41 12.62 -4.06
C LEU A 145 7.88 13.51 -2.91
N SER A 146 7.58 13.18 -1.66
CA SER A 146 8.06 13.97 -0.52
C SER A 146 9.60 13.98 -0.45
N ASP A 147 10.15 15.14 -0.13
CA ASP A 147 11.59 15.39 0.04
C ASP A 147 12.05 15.32 1.50
N ASN A 148 11.13 15.08 2.42
CA ASN A 148 11.36 15.06 3.86
C ASN A 148 10.47 14.05 4.59
N PHE A 149 10.84 13.74 5.84
CA PHE A 149 10.14 12.74 6.65
C PHE A 149 8.72 13.14 7.07
N VAL A 150 8.43 14.44 7.24
CA VAL A 150 7.08 14.90 7.60
C VAL A 150 6.15 14.79 6.41
N GLY A 151 6.58 15.19 5.23
CA GLY A 151 5.81 15.00 3.99
C GLY A 151 5.55 13.52 3.70
N LEU A 152 6.55 12.66 3.91
CA LEU A 152 6.39 11.20 3.83
C LEU A 152 5.32 10.71 4.81
N LEU A 153 5.37 11.13 6.08
CA LEU A 153 4.40 10.74 7.11
C LEU A 153 2.98 11.21 6.77
N VAL A 154 2.83 12.43 6.24
CA VAL A 154 1.54 12.94 5.76
C VAL A 154 1.01 12.07 4.62
N GLY A 155 1.80 11.81 3.59
CA GLY A 155 1.43 10.91 2.50
C GLY A 155 1.09 9.50 3.00
N TRP A 156 1.85 9.01 3.98
CA TRP A 156 1.64 7.72 4.62
C TRP A 156 0.27 7.63 5.31
N GLY A 157 -0.10 8.60 6.11
CA GLY A 157 -1.41 8.68 6.77
C GLY A 157 -2.56 8.83 5.75
N LEU A 158 -2.38 9.67 4.71
CA LEU A 158 -3.37 9.84 3.65
C LEU A 158 -3.65 8.54 2.87
N VAL A 159 -2.62 7.74 2.58
CA VAL A 159 -2.78 6.41 1.96
C VAL A 159 -3.58 5.48 2.88
N GLY A 160 -3.33 5.54 4.19
CA GLY A 160 -4.12 4.81 5.19
C GLY A 160 -5.60 5.19 5.16
N ALA A 161 -5.90 6.48 5.16
CA ALA A 161 -7.28 7.00 5.08
C ALA A 161 -7.96 6.64 3.74
N ALA A 162 -7.25 6.80 2.62
CA ALA A 162 -7.78 6.46 1.30
C ALA A 162 -8.11 4.95 1.18
N SER A 163 -7.25 4.09 1.74
CA SER A 163 -7.50 2.64 1.78
C SER A 163 -8.72 2.28 2.64
N TYR A 164 -8.91 2.97 3.77
CA TYR A 164 -10.10 2.81 4.61
C TYR A 164 -11.39 3.07 3.82
N PHE A 165 -11.45 4.18 3.06
CA PHE A 165 -12.61 4.50 2.22
C PHE A 165 -12.84 3.48 1.10
N LEU A 166 -11.78 2.99 0.49
CA LEU A 166 -11.86 2.05 -0.63
C LEU A 166 -12.19 0.62 -0.19
N ILE A 167 -11.62 0.13 0.91
CA ILE A 167 -11.95 -1.19 1.47
C ILE A 167 -13.39 -1.20 2.00
N GLY A 168 -13.79 -0.12 2.70
CA GLY A 168 -15.13 0.09 3.22
C GLY A 168 -16.12 0.67 2.20
N PHE A 169 -15.84 0.59 0.90
CA PHE A 169 -16.68 1.20 -0.13
C PHE A 169 -18.14 0.77 -0.05
N TYR A 170 -18.39 -0.52 0.18
CA TYR A 170 -19.71 -1.09 0.42
C TYR A 170 -20.04 -1.07 1.93
N PHE A 171 -20.14 0.14 2.51
CA PHE A 171 -20.36 0.34 3.95
C PHE A 171 -21.70 -0.23 4.48
N ASP A 172 -22.63 -0.57 3.59
CA ASP A 172 -23.85 -1.28 3.93
C ASP A 172 -23.60 -2.74 4.37
N ARG A 173 -22.41 -3.27 4.07
CA ARG A 173 -21.97 -4.62 4.46
C ARG A 173 -21.17 -4.57 5.76
N PRO A 174 -21.65 -5.21 6.85
CA PRO A 174 -20.91 -5.24 8.13
C PRO A 174 -19.48 -5.80 7.99
N SER A 175 -19.26 -6.78 7.09
CA SER A 175 -17.95 -7.35 6.79
C SER A 175 -16.98 -6.31 6.21
N ALA A 176 -17.41 -5.49 5.25
CA ALA A 176 -16.60 -4.44 4.66
C ALA A 176 -16.23 -3.34 5.68
N VAL A 177 -17.19 -2.98 6.56
CA VAL A 177 -16.93 -2.03 7.66
C VAL A 177 -15.93 -2.60 8.66
N ALA A 178 -16.04 -3.88 9.01
CA ALA A 178 -15.10 -4.53 9.93
C ALA A 178 -13.70 -4.62 9.30
N ALA A 179 -13.61 -5.00 8.01
CA ALA A 179 -12.38 -5.10 7.26
C ALA A 179 -11.66 -3.74 7.14
N SER A 180 -12.39 -2.68 6.80
CA SER A 180 -11.82 -1.33 6.67
C SER A 180 -11.29 -0.81 8.00
N ARG A 181 -12.03 -0.99 9.10
CA ARG A 181 -11.57 -0.62 10.45
C ARG A 181 -10.34 -1.40 10.88
N LYS A 182 -10.31 -2.72 10.63
CA LYS A 182 -9.15 -3.57 10.93
C LYS A 182 -7.92 -3.08 10.16
N ALA A 183 -8.04 -2.85 8.85
CA ALA A 183 -6.97 -2.33 8.02
C ALA A 183 -6.47 -0.97 8.52
N PHE A 184 -7.38 -0.04 8.83
CA PHE A 184 -7.02 1.28 9.32
C PHE A 184 -6.26 1.22 10.65
N VAL A 185 -6.79 0.50 11.65
CA VAL A 185 -6.17 0.40 12.98
C VAL A 185 -4.77 -0.21 12.91
N ILE A 186 -4.59 -1.31 12.16
CA ILE A 186 -3.27 -1.93 11.99
C ILE A 186 -2.28 -0.96 11.33
N ASN A 187 -2.75 -0.19 10.33
CA ASN A 187 -1.90 0.81 9.68
C ASN A 187 -1.53 1.97 10.61
N VAL A 188 -2.44 2.43 11.46
CA VAL A 188 -2.15 3.48 12.47
C VAL A 188 -1.08 3.03 13.46
N VAL A 189 -1.05 1.74 13.85
CA VAL A 189 0.07 1.20 14.64
C VAL A 189 1.40 1.38 13.91
N GLY A 190 1.42 1.18 12.60
CA GLY A 190 2.58 1.45 11.76
C GLY A 190 2.95 2.93 11.70
N ASP A 191 1.94 3.81 11.58
CA ASP A 191 2.13 5.26 11.53
C ASP A 191 2.82 5.79 12.80
N VAL A 192 2.48 5.23 13.98
CA VAL A 192 3.15 5.54 15.25
C VAL A 192 4.64 5.17 15.20
N GLY A 193 4.98 4.03 14.60
CA GLY A 193 6.39 3.64 14.40
C GLY A 193 7.17 4.68 13.58
N ILE A 194 6.62 5.12 12.44
CA ILE A 194 7.27 6.15 11.62
C ILE A 194 7.36 7.49 12.37
N LEU A 195 6.29 7.89 13.04
CA LEU A 195 6.28 9.11 13.86
C LEU A 195 7.39 9.09 14.91
N TYR A 196 7.58 7.97 15.59
CA TYR A 196 8.65 7.79 16.57
C TYR A 196 10.05 7.89 15.93
N ALA A 197 10.24 7.26 14.75
CA ALA A 197 11.49 7.40 14.00
C ALA A 197 11.78 8.84 13.61
N VAL A 198 10.79 9.56 13.09
CA VAL A 198 10.90 10.98 12.73
C VAL A 198 11.24 11.83 13.97
N PHE A 199 10.58 11.57 15.11
CA PHE A 199 10.90 12.25 16.37
C PHE A 199 12.36 12.03 16.78
N LEU A 200 12.88 10.81 16.71
CA LEU A 200 14.28 10.52 17.02
C LEU A 200 15.24 11.24 16.07
N ILE A 201 14.95 11.23 14.78
CA ILE A 201 15.76 11.94 13.77
C ILE A 201 15.78 13.43 14.08
N VAL A 202 14.62 14.06 14.20
CA VAL A 202 14.52 15.53 14.43
C VAL A 202 15.13 15.93 15.77
N SER A 203 14.92 15.15 16.83
CA SER A 203 15.51 15.45 18.15
C SER A 203 17.05 15.42 18.14
N LYS A 204 17.65 14.64 17.23
CA LYS A 204 19.10 14.48 17.14
C LYS A 204 19.76 15.51 16.21
N ILE A 205 19.17 15.75 15.05
CA ILE A 205 19.78 16.59 14.00
C ILE A 205 19.10 17.95 13.81
N GLY A 206 17.91 18.16 14.40
CA GLY A 206 17.16 19.43 14.28
C GLY A 206 16.56 19.70 12.89
N SER A 207 16.55 18.71 11.99
CA SER A 207 16.05 18.83 10.61
C SER A 207 15.13 17.67 10.24
N ILE A 208 14.15 17.95 9.36
CA ILE A 208 13.23 16.95 8.78
C ILE A 208 13.70 16.47 7.41
N SER A 209 14.69 17.12 6.80
CA SER A 209 15.17 16.86 5.45
C SER A 209 15.84 15.50 5.33
N TYR A 210 15.58 14.81 4.21
CA TYR A 210 16.31 13.58 3.88
C TYR A 210 17.82 13.82 3.73
N GLY A 211 18.21 14.95 3.12
CA GLY A 211 19.61 15.27 2.89
C GLY A 211 20.40 15.32 4.19
N ASP A 212 19.92 16.10 5.17
CA ASP A 212 20.57 16.24 6.46
C ASP A 212 20.59 14.93 7.25
N ALA A 213 19.48 14.21 7.24
CA ALA A 213 19.36 12.95 7.96
C ALA A 213 20.27 11.85 7.39
N PHE A 214 20.37 11.76 6.07
CA PHE A 214 21.22 10.76 5.42
C PHE A 214 22.70 11.10 5.51
N ALA A 215 23.05 12.39 5.48
CA ALA A 215 24.42 12.83 5.77
C ALA A 215 24.82 12.46 7.22
N ALA A 216 23.90 12.64 8.18
CA ALA A 216 24.12 12.27 9.57
C ALA A 216 24.17 10.74 9.81
N ALA A 217 23.67 9.91 8.88
CA ALA A 217 23.66 8.45 9.03
C ALA A 217 25.07 7.85 9.19
N GLN A 218 26.11 8.50 8.68
CA GLN A 218 27.49 8.00 8.73
C GLN A 218 28.20 8.32 10.05
N SER A 219 27.90 9.45 10.70
CA SER A 219 28.67 9.94 11.86
C SER A 219 27.86 10.67 12.93
N GLY A 220 26.59 10.99 12.63
CA GLY A 220 25.72 11.76 13.54
C GLY A 220 24.93 10.92 14.54
N PHE A 221 24.79 9.61 14.29
CA PHE A 221 24.05 8.68 15.14
C PHE A 221 24.94 7.59 15.70
N THR A 222 24.67 7.12 16.90
CA THR A 222 25.26 5.89 17.42
C THR A 222 24.63 4.66 16.74
N PRO A 223 25.32 3.50 16.70
CA PRO A 223 24.74 2.27 16.11
C PRO A 223 23.41 1.85 16.73
N GLY A 224 23.23 2.04 18.04
CA GLY A 224 21.96 1.76 18.73
C GLY A 224 20.83 2.72 18.34
N GLU A 225 21.12 4.01 18.17
CA GLU A 225 20.13 5.00 17.68
C GLU A 225 19.70 4.65 16.26
N LEU A 226 20.63 4.34 15.35
CA LEU A 226 20.31 3.93 13.98
C LEU A 226 19.46 2.67 13.95
N THR A 227 19.83 1.65 14.74
CA THR A 227 19.04 0.42 14.83
C THR A 227 17.64 0.69 15.33
N THR A 228 17.48 1.57 16.33
CA THR A 228 16.15 1.97 16.85
C THR A 228 15.32 2.72 15.78
N ILE A 229 15.93 3.65 15.06
CA ILE A 229 15.28 4.37 13.95
C ILE A 229 14.84 3.38 12.86
N CYS A 230 15.72 2.49 12.44
CA CYS A 230 15.42 1.47 11.44
C CYS A 230 14.27 0.55 11.88
N ILE A 231 14.28 0.04 13.11
CA ILE A 231 13.19 -0.81 13.62
C ILE A 231 11.88 -0.02 13.68
N ALA A 232 11.89 1.24 14.11
CA ALA A 232 10.71 2.09 14.16
C ALA A 232 10.15 2.35 12.74
N LEU A 233 10.98 2.64 11.76
CA LEU A 233 10.58 2.73 10.34
C LEU A 233 10.03 1.39 9.83
N PHE A 234 10.63 0.28 10.26
CA PHE A 234 10.17 -1.05 9.85
C PHE A 234 8.80 -1.42 10.43
N ILE A 235 8.42 -0.95 11.61
CA ILE A 235 7.05 -1.12 12.13
C ILE A 235 6.04 -0.49 11.16
N GLY A 236 6.32 0.72 10.66
CA GLY A 236 5.53 1.35 9.60
C GLY A 236 5.48 0.53 8.31
N CYS A 237 6.64 0.09 7.86
CA CYS A 237 6.77 -0.80 6.70
C CYS A 237 5.95 -2.08 6.90
N ALA A 238 6.08 -2.77 8.02
CA ALA A 238 5.41 -4.03 8.33
C ALA A 238 3.88 -3.89 8.30
N ALA A 239 3.34 -2.78 8.77
CA ALA A 239 1.91 -2.52 8.76
C ALA A 239 1.37 -2.38 7.33
N LYS A 240 1.90 -1.45 6.52
CA LYS A 240 1.40 -1.23 5.16
C LYS A 240 1.76 -2.35 4.19
N SER A 241 2.94 -2.92 4.33
CA SER A 241 3.41 -4.02 3.49
C SER A 241 3.02 -5.41 4.00
N ALA A 242 2.09 -5.46 4.95
CA ALA A 242 1.51 -6.69 5.48
C ALA A 242 2.55 -7.75 5.86
N GLN A 243 3.61 -7.34 6.58
CA GLN A 243 4.60 -8.26 7.11
C GLN A 243 4.10 -8.88 8.42
N VAL A 244 4.50 -10.11 8.68
CA VAL A 244 4.18 -10.79 9.95
C VAL A 244 4.77 -9.99 11.12
N PRO A 245 3.99 -9.74 12.20
CA PRO A 245 2.62 -10.20 12.47
C PRO A 245 1.49 -9.24 12.01
N LEU A 246 1.79 -8.09 11.40
CA LEU A 246 0.83 -7.04 11.02
C LEU A 246 0.12 -7.28 9.67
N HIS A 247 0.07 -8.51 9.18
CA HIS A 247 -0.42 -8.90 7.85
C HIS A 247 -1.93 -9.17 7.77
N THR A 248 -2.61 -9.33 8.91
CA THR A 248 -3.96 -9.94 8.95
C THR A 248 -5.06 -9.11 8.32
N TRP A 249 -4.82 -7.81 8.07
CA TRP A 249 -5.77 -6.94 7.38
C TRP A 249 -5.83 -7.19 5.86
N LEU A 250 -4.74 -7.71 5.26
CA LEU A 250 -4.58 -7.79 3.81
C LEU A 250 -5.60 -8.72 3.13
N PRO A 251 -5.84 -9.96 3.60
CA PRO A 251 -6.87 -10.83 3.03
C PRO A 251 -8.30 -10.31 3.25
N ASP A 252 -8.56 -9.55 4.32
CA ASP A 252 -9.88 -8.97 4.59
C ASP A 252 -10.14 -7.73 3.72
N ALA A 253 -9.09 -7.05 3.24
CA ALA A 253 -9.21 -5.95 2.28
C ALA A 253 -9.89 -6.37 0.95
N MET A 254 -10.08 -7.68 0.72
CA MET A 254 -10.81 -8.22 -0.43
C MET A 254 -12.31 -7.92 -0.42
N GLU A 255 -12.87 -7.37 0.65
CA GLU A 255 -14.26 -6.87 0.72
C GLU A 255 -14.51 -5.67 -0.22
N GLY A 256 -13.48 -4.90 -0.56
CA GLY A 256 -13.56 -3.81 -1.53
C GLY A 256 -13.76 -4.31 -2.97
N PRO A 257 -14.21 -3.42 -3.90
CA PRO A 257 -14.32 -3.75 -5.32
C PRO A 257 -12.99 -4.26 -5.92
N THR A 258 -13.05 -5.17 -6.90
CA THR A 258 -11.83 -5.79 -7.47
C THR A 258 -10.80 -4.77 -8.03
N PRO A 259 -11.19 -3.66 -8.69
CA PRO A 259 -10.21 -2.65 -9.12
C PRO A 259 -9.46 -2.00 -7.95
N VAL A 260 -10.11 -1.85 -6.79
CA VAL A 260 -9.46 -1.39 -5.55
C VAL A 260 -8.39 -2.38 -5.11
N SER A 261 -8.74 -3.69 -5.14
CA SER A 261 -7.76 -4.74 -4.82
C SER A 261 -6.57 -4.69 -5.77
N ALA A 262 -6.81 -4.48 -7.08
CA ALA A 262 -5.72 -4.29 -8.04
C ALA A 262 -4.84 -3.09 -7.68
N LEU A 263 -5.42 -1.93 -7.36
CA LEU A 263 -4.68 -0.71 -7.04
C LEU A 263 -3.85 -0.86 -5.76
N ILE A 264 -4.47 -1.32 -4.66
CA ILE A 264 -3.82 -1.48 -3.35
C ILE A 264 -2.67 -2.50 -3.43
N HIS A 265 -2.89 -3.65 -4.11
CA HIS A 265 -2.00 -4.80 -4.05
C HIS A 265 -0.93 -4.82 -5.14
N ALA A 266 -1.08 -4.06 -6.24
CA ALA A 266 -0.12 -4.09 -7.33
C ALA A 266 0.96 -3.01 -7.21
N ALA A 267 0.54 -1.73 -7.18
CA ALA A 267 1.44 -0.62 -7.48
C ALA A 267 1.59 0.39 -6.33
N THR A 268 0.80 0.26 -5.24
CA THR A 268 0.65 1.37 -4.31
C THR A 268 0.88 0.99 -2.85
N MET A 269 -0.18 0.87 -2.04
CA MET A 269 -0.11 0.80 -0.58
C MET A 269 0.85 -0.25 -0.04
N VAL A 270 0.74 -1.50 -0.53
CA VAL A 270 1.56 -2.60 -0.01
C VAL A 270 3.04 -2.49 -0.39
N THR A 271 3.37 -1.69 -1.39
CA THR A 271 4.74 -1.44 -1.84
C THR A 271 5.38 -0.22 -1.16
N ALA A 272 4.59 0.55 -0.40
CA ALA A 272 5.08 1.73 0.32
C ALA A 272 6.19 1.40 1.33
N GLY A 273 6.14 0.22 1.98
CA GLY A 273 7.21 -0.19 2.88
C GLY A 273 8.51 -0.53 2.16
N VAL A 274 8.42 -1.13 0.97
CA VAL A 274 9.62 -1.36 0.12
C VAL A 274 10.23 -0.03 -0.29
N TYR A 275 9.38 0.95 -0.70
CA TYR A 275 9.82 2.32 -0.98
C TYR A 275 10.51 2.95 0.23
N LEU A 276 9.90 2.86 1.42
CA LEU A 276 10.44 3.43 2.65
C LEU A 276 11.84 2.90 2.97
N ILE A 277 12.04 1.58 2.88
CA ILE A 277 13.35 0.96 3.13
C ILE A 277 14.34 1.40 2.05
N ALA A 278 13.95 1.35 0.77
CA ALA A 278 14.80 1.78 -0.33
C ALA A 278 15.13 3.28 -0.25
N ARG A 279 14.17 4.14 0.14
CA ARG A 279 14.40 5.59 0.34
C ARG A 279 15.40 5.86 1.46
N CYS A 280 15.27 5.15 2.56
CA CYS A 280 16.10 5.30 3.75
C CYS A 280 17.34 4.39 3.73
N TRP A 281 17.78 3.91 2.56
CA TRP A 281 18.92 2.98 2.44
C TRP A 281 20.17 3.39 3.23
N PRO A 282 20.54 4.70 3.39
CA PRO A 282 21.72 5.08 4.16
C PRO A 282 21.63 4.71 5.64
N PHE A 283 20.43 4.67 6.23
CA PHE A 283 20.26 4.19 7.62
C PHE A 283 20.46 2.67 7.68
N TRP A 284 19.92 1.93 6.72
CA TRP A 284 19.96 0.47 6.71
C TRP A 284 21.36 -0.07 6.48
N VAL A 285 22.14 0.53 5.59
CA VAL A 285 23.54 0.11 5.36
C VAL A 285 24.37 0.22 6.64
N ASN A 286 24.12 1.24 7.46
CA ASN A 286 24.82 1.46 8.71
C ASN A 286 24.17 0.73 9.93
N SER A 287 23.15 -0.12 9.71
CA SER A 287 22.49 -0.91 10.76
C SER A 287 22.31 -2.38 10.33
N PRO A 288 23.38 -3.20 10.37
CA PRO A 288 23.35 -4.59 9.94
C PRO A 288 22.37 -5.45 10.73
N ASP A 289 22.20 -5.21 12.04
CA ASP A 289 21.26 -5.95 12.88
C ASP A 289 19.80 -5.71 12.45
N ALA A 290 19.44 -4.45 12.16
CA ALA A 290 18.12 -4.13 11.66
C ALA A 290 17.87 -4.74 10.27
N ARG A 291 18.89 -4.74 9.38
CA ARG A 291 18.79 -5.41 8.07
C ARG A 291 18.55 -6.91 8.21
N ALA A 292 19.29 -7.58 9.07
CA ALA A 292 19.12 -9.01 9.32
C ALA A 292 17.70 -9.35 9.80
N LEU A 293 17.15 -8.55 10.72
CA LEU A 293 15.77 -8.67 11.19
C LEU A 293 14.76 -8.50 10.05
N VAL A 294 14.93 -7.46 9.24
CA VAL A 294 14.03 -7.16 8.10
C VAL A 294 14.07 -8.28 7.06
N GLY A 295 15.26 -8.75 6.70
CA GLY A 295 15.42 -9.87 5.79
C GLY A 295 14.74 -11.16 6.29
N ALA A 296 14.90 -11.46 7.59
CA ALA A 296 14.27 -12.61 8.23
C ALA A 296 12.75 -12.52 8.23
N ILE A 297 12.18 -11.37 8.63
CA ILE A 297 10.72 -11.15 8.63
C ILE A 297 10.17 -11.21 7.20
N GLY A 298 10.89 -10.66 6.22
CA GLY A 298 10.54 -10.76 4.80
C GLY A 298 10.43 -12.21 4.34
N ALA A 299 11.41 -13.04 4.64
CA ALA A 299 11.42 -14.46 4.28
C ALA A 299 10.29 -15.25 4.98
N ILE A 300 10.09 -15.03 6.29
CA ILE A 300 8.99 -15.63 7.05
C ILE A 300 7.63 -15.22 6.47
N THR A 301 7.47 -13.95 6.11
CA THR A 301 6.26 -13.44 5.50
C THR A 301 6.01 -14.05 4.13
N ALA A 302 7.05 -14.19 3.31
CA ALA A 302 6.96 -14.84 2.01
C ALA A 302 6.46 -16.28 2.14
N LEU A 303 7.03 -17.05 3.04
CA LEU A 303 6.62 -18.43 3.31
C LEU A 303 5.21 -18.50 3.89
N THR A 304 4.88 -17.69 4.88
CA THR A 304 3.55 -17.65 5.50
C THR A 304 2.47 -17.34 4.47
N GLY A 305 2.69 -16.33 3.62
CA GLY A 305 1.77 -15.99 2.54
C GLY A 305 1.55 -17.13 1.55
N ALA A 306 2.61 -17.84 1.17
CA ALA A 306 2.50 -18.99 0.28
C ALA A 306 1.73 -20.15 0.91
N VAL A 307 2.02 -20.49 2.17
CA VAL A 307 1.35 -21.55 2.92
C VAL A 307 -0.14 -21.26 3.11
N LEU A 308 -0.49 -20.02 3.49
CA LEU A 308 -1.90 -19.62 3.65
C LEU A 308 -2.64 -19.54 2.31
N GLY A 309 -1.97 -19.15 1.23
CA GLY A 309 -2.53 -19.15 -0.13
C GLY A 309 -2.98 -20.53 -0.62
N ILE A 310 -2.30 -21.59 -0.16
CA ILE A 310 -2.68 -22.98 -0.48
C ILE A 310 -4.08 -23.33 0.06
N ALA A 311 -4.47 -22.79 1.21
CA ALA A 311 -5.70 -23.14 1.90
C ALA A 311 -6.93 -22.33 1.45
N GLN A 312 -6.74 -21.27 0.69
CA GLN A 312 -7.84 -20.40 0.26
C GLN A 312 -8.61 -20.97 -0.93
N TRP A 313 -9.93 -20.71 -0.95
CA TRP A 313 -10.81 -21.08 -2.05
C TRP A 313 -11.35 -19.84 -2.80
N ASP A 314 -11.34 -18.68 -2.17
CA ASP A 314 -11.68 -17.41 -2.79
C ASP A 314 -10.54 -16.92 -3.69
N ILE A 315 -10.85 -16.64 -4.98
CA ILE A 315 -9.85 -16.22 -5.98
C ILE A 315 -9.13 -14.93 -5.58
N LYS A 316 -9.83 -13.95 -4.99
CA LYS A 316 -9.24 -12.70 -4.52
C LYS A 316 -8.35 -12.93 -3.30
N ARG A 317 -8.76 -13.77 -2.35
CA ARG A 317 -7.96 -14.11 -1.17
C ARG A 317 -6.69 -14.90 -1.54
N ILE A 318 -6.75 -15.80 -2.53
CA ILE A 318 -5.54 -16.47 -3.06
C ILE A 318 -4.56 -15.41 -3.59
N LEU A 319 -5.06 -14.44 -4.37
CA LEU A 319 -4.25 -13.36 -4.90
C LEU A 319 -3.73 -12.42 -3.79
N ALA A 320 -4.48 -12.19 -2.72
CA ALA A 320 -4.04 -11.39 -1.56
C ALA A 320 -2.86 -12.07 -0.84
N TYR A 321 -2.98 -13.36 -0.50
CA TYR A 321 -1.87 -14.10 0.12
C TYR A 321 -0.66 -14.23 -0.80
N SER A 322 -0.89 -14.34 -2.12
CA SER A 322 0.22 -14.29 -3.06
C SER A 322 0.87 -12.91 -3.12
N THR A 323 0.14 -11.80 -2.88
CA THR A 323 0.73 -10.47 -2.70
C THR A 323 1.61 -10.43 -1.45
N MET A 324 1.09 -10.89 -0.30
CA MET A 324 1.85 -11.01 0.94
C MET A 324 3.17 -11.76 0.72
N SER A 325 3.12 -12.89 0.00
CA SER A 325 4.30 -13.68 -0.33
C SER A 325 5.30 -12.90 -1.19
N GLN A 326 4.86 -12.21 -2.25
CA GLN A 326 5.76 -11.46 -3.14
C GLN A 326 6.35 -10.22 -2.47
N ILE A 327 5.57 -9.50 -1.65
CA ILE A 327 6.10 -8.40 -0.86
C ILE A 327 7.13 -8.91 0.17
N GLY A 328 6.92 -10.10 0.74
CA GLY A 328 7.93 -10.76 1.57
C GLY A 328 9.27 -10.95 0.85
N TYR A 329 9.26 -11.34 -0.43
CA TYR A 329 10.49 -11.40 -1.24
C TYR A 329 11.14 -10.02 -1.42
N MET A 330 10.34 -8.96 -1.69
CA MET A 330 10.88 -7.61 -1.82
C MET A 330 11.55 -7.16 -0.52
N ILE A 331 10.87 -7.36 0.61
CA ILE A 331 11.39 -7.01 1.94
C ILE A 331 12.63 -7.85 2.29
N MET A 332 12.65 -9.12 1.92
CA MET A 332 13.84 -9.96 2.07
C MET A 332 15.02 -9.39 1.26
N GLY A 333 14.79 -9.01 -0.01
CA GLY A 333 15.82 -8.43 -0.88
C GLY A 333 16.38 -7.12 -0.32
N VAL A 334 15.53 -6.14 -0.01
CA VAL A 334 16.00 -4.87 0.56
C VAL A 334 16.60 -5.06 1.97
N GLY A 335 16.13 -6.04 2.73
CA GLY A 335 16.65 -6.39 4.05
C GLY A 335 18.07 -6.95 4.04
N VAL A 336 18.44 -7.72 3.03
CA VAL A 336 19.84 -8.17 2.88
C VAL A 336 20.76 -7.10 2.27
N GLY A 337 20.21 -5.98 1.78
CA GLY A 337 20.97 -4.89 1.17
C GLY A 337 20.92 -4.89 -0.37
N ALA A 338 20.20 -5.82 -0.99
CA ALA A 338 19.96 -5.86 -2.44
C ALA A 338 18.78 -4.95 -2.82
N PHE A 339 18.97 -3.62 -2.63
CA PHE A 339 17.89 -2.64 -2.81
C PHE A 339 17.39 -2.61 -4.26
N ASP A 340 18.28 -2.64 -5.23
CA ASP A 340 17.97 -2.64 -6.66
C ASP A 340 17.18 -3.89 -7.09
N ALA A 341 17.52 -5.08 -6.57
CA ALA A 341 16.78 -6.31 -6.82
C ALA A 341 15.37 -6.27 -6.20
N GLY A 342 15.24 -5.74 -4.97
CA GLY A 342 13.93 -5.53 -4.33
C GLY A 342 13.04 -4.56 -5.11
N VAL A 343 13.60 -3.46 -5.62
CA VAL A 343 12.91 -2.47 -6.45
C VAL A 343 12.56 -3.03 -7.84
N LEU A 344 13.43 -3.87 -8.42
CA LEU A 344 13.10 -4.58 -9.66
C LEU A 344 11.89 -5.51 -9.47
N HIS A 345 11.88 -6.24 -8.34
CA HIS A 345 10.76 -7.14 -8.07
C HIS A 345 9.45 -6.37 -7.82
N PHE A 346 9.51 -5.17 -7.21
CA PHE A 346 8.37 -4.26 -7.15
C PHE A 346 7.88 -3.88 -8.55
N LEU A 347 8.78 -3.48 -9.47
CA LEU A 347 8.40 -3.05 -10.80
C LEU A 347 7.67 -4.17 -11.57
N THR A 348 8.24 -5.37 -11.60
CA THR A 348 7.62 -6.51 -12.29
C THR A 348 6.31 -6.92 -11.64
N HIS A 349 6.26 -6.92 -10.29
CA HIS A 349 5.08 -7.24 -9.50
C HIS A 349 3.90 -6.32 -9.81
N ALA A 350 4.14 -5.02 -9.94
CA ALA A 350 3.09 -4.05 -10.21
C ALA A 350 2.27 -4.42 -11.46
N PHE A 351 2.93 -4.88 -12.51
CA PHE A 351 2.27 -5.25 -13.76
C PHE A 351 1.55 -6.60 -13.66
N PHE A 352 2.23 -7.66 -13.27
CA PHE A 352 1.59 -8.98 -13.25
C PHE A 352 0.51 -9.09 -12.15
N LYS A 353 0.61 -8.32 -11.07
CA LYS A 353 -0.42 -8.30 -10.03
C LYS A 353 -1.67 -7.54 -10.46
N ALA A 354 -1.51 -6.34 -11.03
CA ALA A 354 -2.64 -5.62 -11.60
C ALA A 354 -3.37 -6.51 -12.62
N GLN A 355 -2.63 -7.12 -13.52
CA GLN A 355 -3.15 -8.07 -14.51
C GLN A 355 -3.91 -9.24 -13.89
N LEU A 356 -3.36 -9.89 -12.85
CA LEU A 356 -4.00 -11.02 -12.18
C LEU A 356 -5.31 -10.61 -11.49
N PHE A 357 -5.32 -9.49 -10.78
CA PHE A 357 -6.54 -9.01 -10.12
C PHE A 357 -7.60 -8.56 -11.13
N LEU A 358 -7.21 -7.81 -12.16
CA LEU A 358 -8.16 -7.37 -13.19
C LEU A 358 -8.67 -8.56 -14.02
N GLY A 359 -7.82 -9.53 -14.33
CA GLY A 359 -8.21 -10.78 -14.97
C GLY A 359 -9.18 -11.60 -14.11
N ALA A 360 -8.93 -11.72 -12.81
CA ALA A 360 -9.86 -12.34 -11.87
C ALA A 360 -11.18 -11.53 -11.79
N GLY A 361 -11.10 -10.20 -11.85
CA GLY A 361 -12.28 -9.34 -11.89
C GLY A 361 -13.16 -9.59 -13.12
N ILE A 362 -12.57 -9.85 -14.29
CA ILE A 362 -13.33 -10.25 -15.48
C ILE A 362 -14.08 -11.56 -15.21
N VAL A 363 -13.43 -12.55 -14.60
CA VAL A 363 -14.06 -13.84 -14.26
C VAL A 363 -15.22 -13.63 -13.29
N ILE A 364 -14.97 -12.92 -12.17
CA ILE A 364 -15.96 -12.65 -11.12
C ILE A 364 -17.17 -11.88 -11.69
N HIS A 365 -16.92 -10.86 -12.51
CA HIS A 365 -17.98 -10.03 -13.10
C HIS A 365 -18.89 -10.87 -14.01
N ASN A 366 -18.33 -11.74 -14.84
CA ASN A 366 -19.11 -12.61 -15.72
C ASN A 366 -19.82 -13.76 -14.97
N LEU A 367 -19.38 -14.11 -13.76
CA LEU A 367 -20.00 -15.16 -12.92
C LEU A 367 -20.92 -14.56 -11.83
N SER A 368 -21.53 -13.40 -12.06
CA SER A 368 -22.46 -12.76 -11.11
C SER A 368 -21.89 -12.62 -9.70
N ASN A 369 -20.62 -12.17 -9.61
CA ASN A 369 -19.84 -11.97 -8.38
C ASN A 369 -19.47 -13.27 -7.62
N GLU A 370 -19.50 -14.45 -8.26
CA GLU A 370 -18.96 -15.66 -7.63
C GLU A 370 -17.42 -15.57 -7.50
N GLN A 371 -16.91 -15.83 -6.31
CA GLN A 371 -15.48 -15.75 -5.99
C GLN A 371 -14.88 -17.11 -5.59
N ASP A 372 -15.71 -18.11 -5.27
CA ASP A 372 -15.26 -19.44 -4.87
C ASP A 372 -14.85 -20.26 -6.10
N ILE A 373 -13.54 -20.56 -6.23
CA ILE A 373 -13.02 -21.34 -7.35
C ILE A 373 -13.60 -22.77 -7.40
N ARG A 374 -14.16 -23.29 -6.31
CA ARG A 374 -14.82 -24.62 -6.29
C ARG A 374 -16.09 -24.63 -7.14
N LYS A 375 -16.77 -23.48 -7.26
CA LYS A 375 -17.95 -23.28 -8.10
C LYS A 375 -17.62 -22.85 -9.53
N MET A 376 -16.33 -22.72 -9.88
CA MET A 376 -15.83 -22.42 -11.22
C MET A 376 -15.50 -23.73 -11.95
N GLY A 377 -14.77 -23.68 -13.03
CA GLY A 377 -14.30 -24.83 -13.82
C GLY A 377 -14.70 -24.73 -15.29
N GLY A 378 -13.89 -25.31 -16.18
CA GLY A 378 -14.19 -25.35 -17.62
C GLY A 378 -14.19 -24.00 -18.34
N LEU A 379 -13.87 -22.89 -17.68
CA LEU A 379 -14.02 -21.52 -18.19
C LEU A 379 -13.06 -21.18 -19.35
N ARG A 380 -12.06 -22.02 -19.62
CA ARG A 380 -11.06 -21.76 -20.68
C ARG A 380 -11.66 -21.49 -22.05
N LYS A 381 -12.72 -22.22 -22.41
CA LYS A 381 -13.38 -22.10 -23.73
C LYS A 381 -14.37 -20.93 -23.77
N GLN A 382 -15.00 -20.62 -22.63
CA GLN A 382 -16.02 -19.58 -22.53
C GLN A 382 -15.40 -18.18 -22.33
N MET A 383 -14.26 -18.11 -21.62
CA MET A 383 -13.54 -16.86 -21.34
C MET A 383 -12.07 -16.95 -21.77
N PRO A 384 -11.76 -17.13 -23.07
CA PRO A 384 -10.39 -17.35 -23.54
C PRO A 384 -9.46 -16.19 -23.24
N PHE A 385 -9.94 -14.94 -23.26
CA PHE A 385 -9.16 -13.77 -22.93
C PHE A 385 -8.78 -13.73 -21.43
N ALA A 386 -9.74 -13.96 -20.53
CA ALA A 386 -9.48 -14.00 -19.10
C ALA A 386 -8.52 -15.15 -18.74
N PHE A 387 -8.67 -16.31 -19.42
CA PHE A 387 -7.74 -17.43 -19.28
C PHE A 387 -6.32 -17.03 -19.68
N ALA A 388 -6.14 -16.41 -20.86
CA ALA A 388 -4.83 -15.98 -21.33
C ALA A 388 -4.21 -14.92 -20.39
N ALA A 389 -4.99 -13.96 -19.91
CA ALA A 389 -4.55 -12.96 -18.97
C ALA A 389 -4.06 -13.59 -17.65
N ILE A 390 -4.86 -14.47 -17.05
CA ILE A 390 -4.47 -15.14 -15.81
C ILE A 390 -3.28 -16.06 -16.03
N LEU A 391 -3.21 -16.79 -17.16
CA LEU A 391 -2.08 -17.66 -17.50
C LEU A 391 -0.75 -16.88 -17.56
N VAL A 392 -0.69 -15.76 -18.27
CA VAL A 392 0.49 -14.89 -18.35
C VAL A 392 0.89 -14.41 -16.96
N GLY A 393 -0.08 -13.94 -16.16
CA GLY A 393 0.19 -13.50 -14.79
C GLY A 393 0.66 -14.63 -13.88
N VAL A 394 0.13 -15.84 -14.02
CA VAL A 394 0.59 -17.05 -13.29
C VAL A 394 2.02 -17.39 -13.67
N PHE A 395 2.36 -17.37 -14.96
CA PHE A 395 3.73 -17.63 -15.39
C PHE A 395 4.70 -16.58 -14.83
N ALA A 396 4.31 -15.31 -14.88
CA ALA A 396 5.11 -14.22 -14.34
C ALA A 396 5.33 -14.36 -12.83
N ILE A 397 4.29 -14.53 -12.03
CA ILE A 397 4.42 -14.63 -10.56
C ILE A 397 5.17 -15.88 -10.12
N CYS A 398 5.07 -16.98 -10.87
CA CYS A 398 5.83 -18.22 -10.58
C CYS A 398 7.32 -18.09 -10.92
N GLY A 399 7.72 -17.11 -11.70
CA GLY A 399 9.11 -16.96 -12.16
C GLY A 399 9.47 -17.95 -13.25
N ILE A 400 8.59 -18.15 -14.24
CA ILE A 400 8.84 -19.01 -15.38
C ILE A 400 9.43 -18.17 -16.52
N PRO A 401 10.58 -18.59 -17.12
CA PRO A 401 11.13 -17.88 -18.28
C PRO A 401 10.15 -17.93 -19.48
N PRO A 402 10.05 -16.88 -20.29
CA PRO A 402 10.76 -15.61 -20.28
C PRO A 402 10.03 -14.46 -19.54
N PHE A 403 9.05 -14.77 -18.69
CA PHE A 403 8.20 -13.78 -18.02
C PHE A 403 8.97 -12.96 -16.98
N SER A 404 8.51 -11.73 -16.74
CA SER A 404 9.23 -10.71 -15.97
C SER A 404 9.62 -11.13 -14.55
N GLY A 405 8.75 -11.89 -13.87
CA GLY A 405 9.01 -12.35 -12.51
C GLY A 405 10.13 -13.38 -12.39
N PHE A 406 10.54 -14.03 -13.49
CA PHE A 406 11.71 -14.89 -13.51
C PHE A 406 12.97 -14.07 -13.17
N PHE A 407 13.22 -13.01 -13.89
CA PHE A 407 14.40 -12.17 -13.72
C PHE A 407 14.46 -11.52 -12.33
N SER A 408 13.34 -10.95 -11.88
CA SER A 408 13.31 -10.18 -10.63
C SER A 408 13.35 -11.07 -9.38
N LYS A 409 12.69 -12.25 -9.41
CA LYS A 409 12.72 -13.18 -8.28
C LYS A 409 14.07 -13.86 -8.16
N ASP A 410 14.66 -14.25 -9.29
CA ASP A 410 15.99 -14.84 -9.33
C ASP A 410 17.06 -13.86 -8.81
N ALA A 411 16.96 -12.57 -9.21
CA ALA A 411 17.83 -11.52 -8.68
C ALA A 411 17.73 -11.43 -7.15
N VAL A 412 16.54 -11.35 -6.58
CA VAL A 412 16.36 -11.31 -5.11
C VAL A 412 16.95 -12.54 -4.44
N LEU A 413 16.68 -13.73 -4.97
CA LEU A 413 17.17 -14.98 -4.39
C LEU A 413 18.69 -15.11 -4.48
N TYR A 414 19.27 -14.82 -5.65
CA TYR A 414 20.71 -14.91 -5.82
C TYR A 414 21.45 -13.91 -4.93
N GLU A 415 20.95 -12.67 -4.82
CA GLU A 415 21.55 -11.65 -3.96
C GLU A 415 21.52 -12.06 -2.46
N THR A 416 20.55 -12.87 -2.00
CA THR A 416 20.61 -13.39 -0.63
C THR A 416 21.80 -14.33 -0.39
N LEU A 417 22.22 -15.08 -1.40
CA LEU A 417 23.42 -15.92 -1.33
C LEU A 417 24.70 -15.08 -1.37
N VAL A 418 24.75 -14.08 -2.24
CA VAL A 418 25.88 -13.17 -2.38
C VAL A 418 26.14 -12.38 -1.10
N HIS A 419 25.07 -11.98 -0.40
CA HIS A 419 25.16 -11.29 0.89
C HIS A 419 25.32 -12.24 2.10
N GLY A 420 25.62 -13.54 1.88
CA GLY A 420 25.96 -14.49 2.93
C GLY A 420 24.78 -15.04 3.74
N HIS A 421 23.56 -15.04 3.18
CA HIS A 421 22.36 -15.51 3.87
C HIS A 421 21.73 -16.76 3.22
N PRO A 422 22.40 -17.93 3.20
CA PRO A 422 21.91 -19.14 2.52
C PRO A 422 20.60 -19.68 3.07
N TRP A 423 20.30 -19.45 4.34
CA TRP A 423 19.04 -19.88 4.94
C TRP A 423 17.84 -19.05 4.44
N LEU A 424 18.02 -17.75 4.18
CA LEU A 424 17.00 -16.91 3.53
C LEU A 424 16.73 -17.40 2.10
N TYR A 425 17.79 -17.70 1.36
CA TYR A 425 17.69 -18.30 0.04
C TYR A 425 16.88 -19.61 0.08
N ALA A 426 17.18 -20.52 1.01
CA ALA A 426 16.49 -21.80 1.11
C ALA A 426 14.98 -21.62 1.37
N ILE A 427 14.61 -20.71 2.27
CA ILE A 427 13.20 -20.37 2.53
C ILE A 427 12.56 -19.77 1.27
N GLY A 428 13.23 -18.84 0.60
CA GLY A 428 12.74 -18.23 -0.63
C GLY A 428 12.57 -19.24 -1.76
N ALA A 429 13.56 -20.11 -1.99
CA ALA A 429 13.50 -21.14 -3.02
C ALA A 429 12.35 -22.14 -2.78
N LEU A 430 12.16 -22.59 -1.53
CA LEU A 430 11.01 -23.41 -1.16
C LEU A 430 9.68 -22.66 -1.43
N THR A 431 9.62 -21.40 -1.06
CA THR A 431 8.43 -20.54 -1.26
C THR A 431 8.11 -20.37 -2.74
N ALA A 432 9.10 -20.35 -3.63
CA ALA A 432 8.88 -20.29 -5.08
C ALA A 432 8.15 -21.56 -5.59
N GLY A 433 8.52 -22.73 -5.11
CA GLY A 433 7.81 -23.99 -5.40
C GLY A 433 6.36 -23.98 -4.88
N LEU A 434 6.14 -23.49 -3.66
CA LEU A 434 4.78 -23.34 -3.09
C LEU A 434 3.96 -22.30 -3.88
N THR A 435 4.58 -21.21 -4.34
CA THR A 435 3.92 -20.21 -5.20
C THR A 435 3.42 -20.85 -6.49
N ALA A 436 4.25 -21.65 -7.13
CA ALA A 436 3.86 -22.39 -8.34
C ALA A 436 2.69 -23.35 -8.05
N TYR A 437 2.73 -24.07 -6.94
CA TYR A 437 1.66 -24.99 -6.58
C TYR A 437 0.30 -24.29 -6.42
N TYR A 438 0.19 -23.22 -5.60
CA TYR A 438 -1.12 -22.62 -5.36
C TYR A 438 -1.61 -21.77 -6.54
N MET A 439 -0.71 -21.17 -7.34
CA MET A 439 -1.12 -20.42 -8.53
C MET A 439 -1.60 -21.33 -9.66
N PHE A 440 -0.93 -22.46 -9.87
CA PHE A 440 -1.40 -23.46 -10.84
C PHE A 440 -2.66 -24.19 -10.34
N ARG A 441 -2.82 -24.39 -9.01
CA ARG A 441 -4.10 -24.84 -8.43
C ARG A 441 -5.24 -23.88 -8.80
N LEU A 442 -5.04 -22.56 -8.60
CA LEU A 442 -6.02 -21.54 -9.00
C LEU A 442 -6.35 -21.70 -10.49
N LEU A 443 -5.33 -21.76 -11.35
CA LEU A 443 -5.48 -21.87 -12.80
C LEU A 443 -6.27 -23.13 -13.19
N PHE A 444 -5.88 -24.31 -12.67
CA PHE A 444 -6.50 -25.57 -13.03
C PHE A 444 -7.94 -25.67 -12.52
N VAL A 445 -8.20 -25.29 -11.29
CA VAL A 445 -9.54 -25.37 -10.69
C VAL A 445 -10.51 -24.40 -11.36
N THR A 446 -10.05 -23.20 -11.74
CA THR A 446 -10.90 -22.17 -12.37
C THR A 446 -11.19 -22.45 -13.84
N PHE A 447 -10.20 -22.89 -14.62
CA PHE A 447 -10.31 -22.89 -16.08
C PHE A 447 -10.42 -24.27 -16.71
N PHE A 448 -10.07 -25.33 -15.99
CA PHE A 448 -10.11 -26.70 -16.52
C PHE A 448 -11.21 -27.52 -15.84
N GLY A 449 -11.47 -28.71 -16.39
CA GLY A 449 -12.55 -29.60 -15.95
C GLY A 449 -13.92 -29.14 -16.43
N THR A 450 -14.96 -29.48 -15.67
CA THR A 450 -16.36 -29.11 -15.93
C THR A 450 -16.76 -27.89 -15.09
N TYR A 451 -17.70 -27.11 -15.61
CA TYR A 451 -18.29 -26.02 -14.84
C TYR A 451 -19.12 -26.55 -13.67
N ARG A 452 -18.96 -25.92 -12.49
CA ARG A 452 -19.55 -26.38 -11.22
C ARG A 452 -20.46 -25.35 -10.55
N GLY A 453 -20.70 -24.21 -11.21
CA GLY A 453 -21.54 -23.14 -10.69
C GLY A 453 -23.02 -23.32 -11.02
N ASP A 454 -23.82 -22.42 -10.48
CA ASP A 454 -25.27 -22.42 -10.65
C ASP A 454 -25.75 -21.61 -11.87
N VAL A 455 -24.85 -20.86 -12.52
CA VAL A 455 -25.12 -20.07 -13.73
C VAL A 455 -25.01 -20.97 -14.96
N ASP A 456 -25.95 -20.89 -15.90
CA ASP A 456 -25.87 -21.66 -17.15
C ASP A 456 -24.59 -21.31 -17.94
N PRO A 457 -23.70 -22.28 -18.21
CA PRO A 457 -22.46 -22.05 -18.94
C PRO A 457 -22.68 -21.51 -20.36
N SER A 458 -23.82 -21.77 -21.00
CA SER A 458 -24.16 -21.25 -22.32
C SER A 458 -24.40 -19.74 -22.33
N SER A 459 -24.82 -19.17 -21.19
CA SER A 459 -25.01 -17.74 -20.99
C SER A 459 -23.69 -16.98 -20.73
N LEU A 460 -22.59 -17.70 -20.43
CA LEU A 460 -21.26 -17.11 -20.13
C LEU A 460 -20.45 -16.73 -21.38
N GLY A 461 -20.98 -16.97 -22.57
CA GLY A 461 -20.29 -16.66 -23.82
C GLY A 461 -20.19 -15.16 -24.08
N ILE A 462 -18.96 -14.65 -24.31
CA ILE A 462 -18.65 -13.26 -24.71
C ILE A 462 -19.37 -12.82 -26.01
N ARG A 463 -20.21 -13.67 -26.59
CA ARG A 463 -20.95 -13.37 -27.82
C ARG A 463 -22.11 -12.37 -27.65
N HIS A 464 -22.51 -12.08 -26.41
CA HIS A 464 -23.56 -11.09 -26.12
C HIS A 464 -23.07 -10.12 -25.04
N PRO A 465 -22.60 -8.93 -25.45
CA PRO A 465 -22.38 -7.82 -24.51
C PRO A 465 -23.66 -7.44 -23.73
N GLU A 466 -24.80 -7.94 -24.18
CA GLU A 466 -26.13 -7.69 -23.59
C GLU A 466 -26.39 -8.47 -22.28
N LEU A 467 -25.64 -9.55 -22.00
CA LEU A 467 -25.87 -10.42 -20.83
C LEU A 467 -24.93 -10.15 -19.65
N ALA A 468 -23.97 -9.24 -19.79
CA ALA A 468 -23.12 -8.83 -18.68
C ALA A 468 -23.87 -7.98 -17.62
N GLY A 469 -25.17 -7.81 -17.75
CA GLY A 469 -26.00 -6.98 -16.90
C GLY A 469 -27.25 -7.67 -16.33
N VAL A 470 -27.41 -8.96 -16.44
CA VAL A 470 -28.63 -9.64 -15.97
C VAL A 470 -28.42 -10.18 -14.56
N HIS A 471 -29.04 -9.49 -13.63
CA HIS A 471 -29.59 -9.82 -12.33
C HIS A 471 -28.67 -9.88 -11.10
N ALA A 472 -28.61 -8.72 -10.41
CA ALA A 472 -28.93 -8.78 -8.98
C ALA A 472 -30.46 -8.92 -8.88
N PRO A 473 -31.03 -9.84 -8.11
CA PRO A 473 -32.48 -9.87 -7.87
C PRO A 473 -32.84 -8.64 -7.03
N HIS A 474 -33.84 -7.89 -7.52
CA HIS A 474 -34.43 -6.67 -6.95
C HIS A 474 -33.72 -5.34 -7.27
N ASP A 475 -33.93 -4.83 -8.48
CA ASP A 475 -34.58 -3.54 -8.72
C ASP A 475 -34.82 -3.36 -10.22
N GLU A 476 -36.07 -3.20 -10.59
CA GLU A 476 -36.51 -2.80 -11.91
C GLU A 476 -36.11 -1.34 -12.13
N SER A 477 -34.90 -1.10 -12.67
CA SER A 477 -34.54 0.19 -13.24
C SER A 477 -34.33 0.03 -14.75
N PRO A 478 -35.03 0.84 -15.58
CA PRO A 478 -34.99 0.68 -17.03
C PRO A 478 -33.66 1.15 -17.61
N HIS A 479 -33.09 0.33 -18.49
CA HIS A 479 -32.05 0.69 -19.48
C HIS A 479 -30.76 1.34 -18.95
N VAL A 480 -29.96 0.61 -18.20
CA VAL A 480 -28.53 0.96 -18.05
C VAL A 480 -27.80 0.46 -19.31
N ALA A 481 -27.33 1.36 -20.14
CA ALA A 481 -26.48 1.00 -21.29
C ALA A 481 -25.22 0.29 -20.75
N HIS A 482 -25.01 -0.97 -21.19
CA HIS A 482 -23.84 -1.74 -20.77
C HIS A 482 -22.56 -1.07 -21.25
N ALA A 483 -21.56 -0.94 -20.37
CA ALA A 483 -20.26 -0.42 -20.75
C ALA A 483 -19.59 -1.37 -21.77
N PRO A 484 -18.92 -0.84 -22.79
CA PRO A 484 -18.24 -1.68 -23.77
C PRO A 484 -17.23 -2.63 -23.14
N ALA A 485 -17.25 -3.91 -23.51
CA ALA A 485 -16.34 -4.93 -22.95
C ALA A 485 -14.84 -4.61 -23.12
N TRP A 486 -14.49 -3.79 -24.13
CA TRP A 486 -13.11 -3.35 -24.35
C TRP A 486 -12.56 -2.49 -23.20
N LEU A 487 -13.40 -1.79 -22.45
CA LEU A 487 -12.98 -0.99 -21.29
C LEU A 487 -12.32 -1.86 -20.21
N MET A 488 -12.71 -3.14 -20.12
CA MET A 488 -12.09 -4.07 -19.18
C MET A 488 -10.96 -4.87 -19.83
N SER A 489 -11.09 -5.27 -21.09
CA SER A 489 -10.11 -6.14 -21.74
C SER A 489 -8.85 -5.41 -22.22
N VAL A 490 -8.96 -4.19 -22.75
CA VAL A 490 -7.80 -3.44 -23.26
C VAL A 490 -6.78 -3.10 -22.17
N PRO A 491 -7.15 -2.57 -20.99
CA PRO A 491 -6.20 -2.35 -19.91
C PRO A 491 -5.46 -3.62 -19.50
N VAL A 492 -6.16 -4.76 -19.42
CA VAL A 492 -5.54 -6.05 -19.08
C VAL A 492 -4.57 -6.49 -20.17
N ALA A 493 -4.94 -6.36 -21.45
CA ALA A 493 -4.07 -6.67 -22.58
C ALA A 493 -2.79 -5.83 -22.58
N ILE A 494 -2.90 -4.53 -22.28
CA ILE A 494 -1.73 -3.64 -22.15
C ILE A 494 -0.82 -4.11 -21.00
N LEU A 495 -1.38 -4.50 -19.85
CA LEU A 495 -0.60 -5.00 -18.72
C LEU A 495 0.13 -6.32 -18.99
N MET A 496 -0.40 -7.17 -19.90
CA MET A 496 0.25 -8.43 -20.28
C MET A 496 1.63 -8.20 -20.92
N VAL A 497 1.82 -7.10 -21.64
CA VAL A 497 3.07 -6.78 -22.32
C VAL A 497 4.22 -6.57 -21.32
N PRO A 498 4.16 -5.60 -20.39
CA PRO A 498 5.21 -5.43 -19.40
C PRO A 498 5.32 -6.60 -18.41
N ALA A 499 4.21 -7.29 -18.08
CA ALA A 499 4.27 -8.50 -17.27
C ALA A 499 5.11 -9.62 -17.93
N THR A 500 5.24 -9.60 -19.25
CA THR A 500 6.12 -10.52 -19.99
C THR A 500 7.52 -9.93 -20.16
N LEU A 501 7.65 -8.66 -20.58
CA LEU A 501 8.89 -8.13 -21.15
C LEU A 501 9.72 -7.29 -20.18
N ILE A 502 9.14 -6.65 -19.16
CA ILE A 502 9.86 -5.66 -18.36
C ILE A 502 11.02 -6.26 -17.54
N GLY A 503 11.00 -7.56 -17.30
CA GLY A 503 12.10 -8.28 -16.66
C GLY A 503 13.40 -8.27 -17.44
N PHE A 504 13.32 -8.11 -18.78
CA PHE A 504 14.52 -8.00 -19.62
C PHE A 504 15.39 -6.77 -19.30
N LEU A 505 14.90 -5.79 -18.54
CA LEU A 505 15.75 -4.71 -18.01
C LEU A 505 16.90 -5.23 -17.13
N TYR A 506 16.76 -6.43 -16.56
CA TYR A 506 17.79 -7.09 -15.75
C TYR A 506 18.65 -8.07 -16.56
N LEU A 507 18.48 -8.14 -17.87
CA LEU A 507 19.30 -9.01 -18.72
C LEU A 507 20.77 -8.61 -18.64
N GLY A 508 21.63 -9.56 -18.30
CA GLY A 508 23.05 -9.30 -17.99
C GLY A 508 23.34 -9.19 -16.48
N GLY A 509 22.33 -9.45 -15.61
CA GLY A 509 22.51 -9.48 -14.15
C GLY A 509 23.02 -8.14 -13.62
N ARG A 510 24.12 -8.15 -12.89
CA ARG A 510 24.74 -6.95 -12.30
C ARG A 510 25.24 -5.92 -13.32
N GLU A 511 25.48 -6.31 -14.57
CA GLU A 511 25.85 -5.41 -15.66
C GLU A 511 24.64 -4.86 -16.44
N SER A 512 23.42 -5.18 -16.01
CA SER A 512 22.17 -4.80 -16.66
C SER A 512 21.93 -3.30 -16.67
N VAL A 513 21.04 -2.88 -17.57
CA VAL A 513 20.55 -1.50 -17.65
C VAL A 513 19.90 -1.07 -16.33
N TRP A 514 19.19 -1.99 -15.66
CA TRP A 514 18.54 -1.74 -14.40
C TRP A 514 19.51 -1.38 -13.27
N VAL A 515 20.53 -2.19 -13.07
CA VAL A 515 21.55 -1.95 -12.03
C VAL A 515 22.30 -0.64 -12.31
N LYS A 516 22.68 -0.39 -13.55
CA LYS A 516 23.31 0.89 -13.96
C LYS A 516 22.39 2.09 -13.74
N PHE A 517 21.10 1.93 -13.93
CA PHE A 517 20.11 2.98 -13.65
C PHE A 517 20.05 3.32 -12.16
N PHE A 518 20.12 2.34 -11.27
CA PHE A 518 20.02 2.56 -9.82
C PHE A 518 21.37 2.73 -9.11
N ALA A 519 22.50 2.43 -9.76
CA ALA A 519 23.83 2.56 -9.17
C ALA A 519 24.10 3.92 -8.49
N PRO A 520 23.68 5.07 -9.06
CA PRO A 520 23.87 6.36 -8.39
C PRO A 520 23.00 6.56 -7.15
N VAL A 521 21.86 5.85 -7.04
CA VAL A 521 20.95 5.96 -5.89
C VAL A 521 21.47 5.16 -4.71
N PHE A 522 21.83 3.90 -4.93
CA PHE A 522 22.15 2.95 -3.86
C PHE A 522 23.65 2.81 -3.57
N ASN A 523 24.50 3.52 -4.29
CA ASN A 523 25.97 3.45 -4.15
C ASN A 523 26.48 1.99 -4.01
N THR A 524 26.09 1.15 -4.96
CA THR A 524 26.31 -0.31 -4.93
C THR A 524 27.80 -0.69 -4.88
N ASN A 525 28.71 0.23 -5.20
CA ASN A 525 30.15 0.01 -5.11
C ASN A 525 30.64 -0.12 -3.66
N ALA A 526 29.99 0.49 -2.69
CA ALA A 526 30.34 0.38 -1.27
C ALA A 526 29.83 -0.91 -0.61
N ALA A 527 28.71 -1.46 -1.11
CA ALA A 527 28.15 -2.73 -0.61
C ALA A 527 28.86 -3.97 -1.19
N SER A 528 29.67 -3.79 -2.24
CA SER A 528 30.39 -4.85 -2.94
C SER A 528 31.61 -5.41 -2.17
N GLU A 529 32.08 -4.72 -1.13
CA GLU A 529 33.32 -5.10 -0.44
C GLU A 529 33.17 -6.30 0.52
N ALA A 530 31.97 -6.76 0.82
CA ALA A 530 31.72 -7.90 1.69
C ALA A 530 30.98 -9.06 1.01
N ALA A 531 31.04 -9.17 -0.31
CA ALA A 531 30.44 -10.29 -1.03
C ALA A 531 31.12 -11.59 -0.61
N ALA A 532 30.45 -12.40 0.22
CA ALA A 532 30.84 -13.77 0.45
C ALA A 532 30.89 -14.50 -0.90
N HIS A 533 31.84 -15.43 -1.06
CA HIS A 533 31.79 -16.32 -2.23
C HIS A 533 30.49 -17.15 -2.13
N PRO A 534 29.52 -16.97 -3.04
CA PRO A 534 28.26 -17.67 -2.92
C PRO A 534 28.47 -19.17 -3.03
N ILE A 535 27.76 -19.95 -2.21
CA ILE A 535 27.85 -21.42 -2.19
C ILE A 535 27.43 -22.03 -3.54
N LEU A 536 26.54 -21.34 -4.27
CA LEU A 536 26.05 -21.72 -5.58
C LEU A 536 26.38 -20.63 -6.60
N SER A 537 26.74 -21.04 -7.83
CA SER A 537 26.80 -20.09 -8.94
C SER A 537 25.38 -19.58 -9.28
N GLU A 538 25.29 -18.43 -9.95
CA GLU A 538 24.01 -17.86 -10.41
C GLU A 538 23.21 -18.90 -11.20
N LEU A 539 23.82 -19.58 -12.16
CA LEU A 539 23.16 -20.61 -12.96
C LEU A 539 22.64 -21.78 -12.12
N SER A 540 23.42 -22.26 -11.15
CA SER A 540 22.97 -23.38 -10.28
C SER A 540 21.85 -22.97 -9.36
N SER A 541 21.86 -21.72 -8.85
CA SER A 541 20.78 -21.13 -8.09
C SER A 541 19.49 -21.07 -8.91
N THR A 542 19.56 -20.52 -10.11
CA THR A 542 18.41 -20.41 -11.04
C THR A 542 17.82 -21.77 -11.40
N LEU A 543 18.69 -22.76 -11.74
CA LEU A 543 18.24 -24.11 -12.06
C LEU A 543 17.57 -24.81 -10.88
N LEU A 544 18.07 -24.63 -9.66
CA LEU A 544 17.46 -25.20 -8.46
C LEU A 544 16.07 -24.60 -8.19
N VAL A 545 15.93 -23.29 -8.28
CA VAL A 545 14.65 -22.60 -8.10
C VAL A 545 13.65 -23.02 -9.18
N LEU A 546 14.09 -23.09 -10.44
CA LEU A 546 13.24 -23.54 -11.54
C LEU A 546 12.80 -24.99 -11.35
N ALA A 547 13.68 -25.89 -10.89
CA ALA A 547 13.32 -27.26 -10.56
C ALA A 547 12.22 -27.33 -9.48
N LEU A 548 12.33 -26.52 -8.40
CA LEU A 548 11.31 -26.44 -7.36
C LEU A 548 9.97 -25.91 -7.89
N VAL A 549 10.01 -24.91 -8.78
CA VAL A 549 8.82 -24.38 -9.46
C VAL A 549 8.16 -25.49 -10.30
N LEU A 550 8.94 -26.24 -11.09
CA LEU A 550 8.42 -27.34 -11.90
C LEU A 550 7.82 -28.46 -11.03
N VAL A 551 8.44 -28.79 -9.89
CA VAL A 551 7.87 -29.72 -8.91
C VAL A 551 6.51 -29.21 -8.39
N GLY A 552 6.42 -27.93 -8.01
CA GLY A 552 5.16 -27.30 -7.57
C GLY A 552 4.07 -27.41 -8.64
N ILE A 553 4.39 -27.14 -9.90
CA ILE A 553 3.48 -27.27 -11.05
C ILE A 553 3.04 -28.74 -11.22
N ALA A 554 3.99 -29.68 -11.20
CA ALA A 554 3.71 -31.11 -11.38
C ALA A 554 2.77 -31.64 -10.29
N VAL A 555 2.99 -31.26 -9.03
CA VAL A 555 2.11 -31.63 -7.91
C VAL A 555 0.72 -31.02 -8.08
N ALA A 556 0.61 -29.74 -8.47
CA ALA A 556 -0.68 -29.11 -8.76
C ALA A 556 -1.40 -29.82 -9.93
N TYR A 557 -0.68 -30.14 -11.00
CA TYR A 557 -1.23 -30.86 -12.15
C TYR A 557 -1.75 -32.25 -11.77
N MET A 558 -0.95 -33.04 -11.06
CA MET A 558 -1.35 -34.39 -10.63
C MET A 558 -2.59 -34.36 -9.75
N ARG A 559 -2.71 -33.33 -8.89
CA ARG A 559 -3.80 -33.25 -7.92
C ARG A 559 -5.10 -32.70 -8.50
N TYR A 560 -5.02 -31.69 -9.39
CA TYR A 560 -6.19 -30.92 -9.83
C TYR A 560 -6.51 -31.07 -11.32
N ALA A 561 -5.51 -31.22 -12.21
CA ALA A 561 -5.75 -31.33 -13.65
C ALA A 561 -5.93 -32.77 -14.12
N ARG A 562 -5.12 -33.71 -13.62
CA ARG A 562 -5.20 -35.13 -14.04
C ARG A 562 -6.53 -35.75 -13.64
N ALA A 563 -7.11 -35.38 -12.52
CA ALA A 563 -8.43 -35.88 -12.10
C ALA A 563 -9.56 -35.35 -13.02
N GLY A 564 -9.45 -34.11 -13.51
CA GLY A 564 -10.45 -33.51 -14.42
C GLY A 564 -10.36 -33.99 -15.86
N PHE A 565 -9.22 -34.50 -16.31
CA PHE A 565 -9.06 -35.05 -17.67
C PHE A 565 -9.72 -36.44 -17.87
N PHE A 566 -9.92 -37.22 -16.79
CA PHE A 566 -10.34 -38.60 -16.82
C PHE A 566 -11.65 -38.92 -16.05
N ALA A 567 -12.29 -37.96 -15.38
CA ALA A 567 -13.42 -38.24 -14.49
C ALA A 567 -14.59 -37.29 -14.65
N ASN A 568 -15.55 -37.64 -15.49
CA ASN A 568 -16.78 -36.86 -15.70
C ASN A 568 -17.78 -36.87 -14.52
N SER A 569 -17.57 -37.62 -13.44
CA SER A 569 -18.61 -37.83 -12.41
C SER A 569 -18.11 -37.73 -10.94
N ILE A 570 -16.81 -37.71 -10.69
CA ILE A 570 -16.25 -37.79 -9.32
C ILE A 570 -15.73 -36.44 -8.81
N GLU A 571 -15.74 -35.41 -9.62
CA GLU A 571 -14.99 -34.17 -9.45
C GLU A 571 -15.56 -33.24 -8.36
N ARG A 572 -16.90 -33.14 -8.27
CA ARG A 572 -17.56 -32.31 -7.23
C ARG A 572 -17.28 -32.86 -5.83
N LEU A 573 -17.42 -34.16 -5.65
CA LEU A 573 -17.17 -34.85 -4.37
C LEU A 573 -15.71 -34.77 -3.91
N ARG A 574 -14.73 -34.72 -4.84
CA ARG A 574 -13.31 -34.67 -4.49
C ARG A 574 -12.85 -33.28 -4.02
N LEU A 575 -13.35 -32.17 -4.61
CA LEU A 575 -13.00 -30.82 -4.16
C LEU A 575 -13.62 -30.48 -2.80
N GLU A 576 -14.86 -30.92 -2.56
CA GLU A 576 -15.54 -30.74 -1.27
C GLU A 576 -14.93 -31.62 -0.16
N SER A 577 -14.36 -32.78 -0.51
CA SER A 577 -13.69 -33.68 0.44
C SER A 577 -12.27 -33.27 0.82
N VAL A 578 -11.67 -32.27 0.16
CA VAL A 578 -10.36 -31.74 0.51
C VAL A 578 -10.48 -30.90 1.79
N ARG A 579 -10.45 -31.56 2.94
CA ARG A 579 -10.35 -30.87 4.24
C ARG A 579 -8.94 -30.28 4.37
N MET A 580 -8.86 -28.95 4.39
CA MET A 580 -7.62 -28.27 4.74
C MET A 580 -7.44 -28.34 6.26
N PRO A 581 -6.21 -28.48 6.78
CA PRO A 581 -5.95 -28.45 8.21
C PRO A 581 -6.47 -27.18 8.86
N ALA A 582 -7.10 -27.28 10.03
CA ALA A 582 -7.71 -26.17 10.75
C ALA A 582 -6.75 -24.97 10.97
N PRO A 583 -5.46 -25.14 11.26
CA PRO A 583 -4.54 -24.02 11.36
C PRO A 583 -4.44 -23.20 10.06
N LEU A 584 -4.47 -23.85 8.91
CA LEU A 584 -4.35 -23.15 7.61
C LEU A 584 -5.64 -22.42 7.23
N THR A 585 -6.81 -23.00 7.50
CA THR A 585 -8.10 -22.35 7.25
C THR A 585 -8.35 -21.16 8.18
N ASN A 586 -7.81 -21.22 9.40
CA ASN A 586 -7.90 -20.16 10.39
C ASN A 586 -6.67 -19.22 10.39
N ALA A 587 -5.99 -19.10 9.26
CA ALA A 587 -4.85 -18.20 9.06
C ALA A 587 -3.78 -18.31 10.17
N LEU A 588 -3.44 -19.54 10.56
CA LEU A 588 -2.52 -19.88 11.66
C LEU A 588 -2.90 -19.23 13.00
N TYR A 589 -4.18 -18.93 13.19
CA TYR A 589 -4.75 -18.29 14.39
C TYR A 589 -4.18 -16.91 14.73
N PHE A 590 -3.54 -16.21 13.78
CA PHE A 590 -3.01 -14.87 14.03
C PHE A 590 -4.11 -13.89 14.45
N ASP A 591 -5.28 -13.91 13.81
CA ASP A 591 -6.41 -13.05 14.20
C ASP A 591 -6.89 -13.33 15.61
N LEU A 592 -6.95 -14.63 15.99
CA LEU A 592 -7.33 -15.03 17.32
C LEU A 592 -6.30 -14.55 18.36
N ALA A 593 -5.02 -14.68 18.06
CA ALA A 593 -3.95 -14.22 18.94
C ALA A 593 -4.02 -12.69 19.13
N ILE A 594 -4.20 -11.92 18.05
CA ILE A 594 -4.34 -10.46 18.11
C ILE A 594 -5.60 -10.08 18.91
N ASP A 595 -6.73 -10.77 18.73
CA ASP A 595 -7.95 -10.52 19.47
C ASP A 595 -7.74 -10.69 20.99
N TYR A 596 -7.09 -11.79 21.40
CA TYR A 596 -6.84 -12.06 22.82
C TYR A 596 -5.74 -11.19 23.43
N LEU A 597 -4.65 -10.93 22.72
CA LEU A 597 -3.48 -10.24 23.27
C LEU A 597 -3.57 -8.72 23.16
N VAL A 598 -4.34 -8.18 22.20
CA VAL A 598 -4.38 -6.74 21.91
C VAL A 598 -5.81 -6.20 22.00
N VAL A 599 -6.77 -6.76 21.24
CA VAL A 599 -8.11 -6.16 21.09
C VAL A 599 -8.91 -6.24 22.40
N LYS A 600 -9.01 -7.41 23.03
CA LYS A 600 -9.76 -7.59 24.27
C LYS A 600 -9.15 -6.80 25.45
N PRO A 601 -7.83 -6.77 25.68
CA PRO A 601 -7.23 -5.91 26.70
C PRO A 601 -7.48 -4.43 26.45
N ALA A 602 -7.34 -3.96 25.19
CA ALA A 602 -7.61 -2.56 24.84
C ALA A 602 -9.09 -2.19 25.08
N GLN A 603 -10.03 -3.07 24.70
CA GLN A 603 -11.45 -2.88 25.00
C GLN A 603 -11.74 -2.88 26.50
N GLY A 604 -11.03 -3.76 27.25
CA GLY A 604 -11.09 -3.79 28.72
C GLY A 604 -10.66 -2.46 29.32
N LEU A 605 -9.51 -1.96 28.89
CA LEU A 605 -8.99 -0.65 29.32
C LEU A 605 -9.97 0.49 28.94
N GLY A 606 -10.50 0.49 27.72
CA GLY A 606 -11.50 1.46 27.29
C GLY A 606 -12.76 1.47 28.17
N LYS A 607 -13.21 0.27 28.61
CA LYS A 607 -14.33 0.16 29.56
C LYS A 607 -13.98 0.74 30.93
N VAL A 608 -12.75 0.56 31.40
CA VAL A 608 -12.27 1.16 32.66
C VAL A 608 -12.22 2.67 32.54
N CYS A 609 -11.68 3.21 31.45
CA CYS A 609 -11.66 4.65 31.18
C CYS A 609 -13.09 5.22 31.19
N ALA A 610 -13.98 4.66 30.39
CA ALA A 610 -15.36 5.15 30.25
C ALA A 610 -16.22 5.01 31.51
N ARG A 611 -15.95 4.04 32.40
CA ARG A 611 -16.77 3.80 33.60
C ARG A 611 -16.19 4.38 34.88
N ILE A 612 -14.88 4.56 34.94
CA ILE A 612 -14.17 5.00 36.14
C ILE A 612 -13.47 6.32 35.94
N ILE A 613 -12.62 6.42 34.91
CA ILE A 613 -11.78 7.62 34.72
C ILE A 613 -12.64 8.81 34.30
N ASP A 614 -13.48 8.68 33.27
CA ASP A 614 -14.30 9.76 32.78
C ASP A 614 -15.26 10.29 33.86
N PRO A 615 -16.14 9.48 34.49
CA PRO A 615 -17.13 10.01 35.41
C PRO A 615 -16.58 10.37 36.78
N ILE A 616 -15.54 9.66 37.27
CA ILE A 616 -15.02 9.86 38.63
C ILE A 616 -13.87 10.86 38.65
N VAL A 617 -12.90 10.71 37.73
CA VAL A 617 -11.69 11.55 37.74
C VAL A 617 -11.94 12.84 36.97
N ILE A 618 -12.38 12.75 35.70
CA ILE A 618 -12.50 13.92 34.81
C ILE A 618 -13.72 14.74 35.19
N ASP A 619 -14.92 14.13 35.13
CA ASP A 619 -16.16 14.82 35.47
C ASP A 619 -16.22 15.19 36.96
N GLY A 620 -15.62 14.35 37.81
CA GLY A 620 -15.44 14.63 39.24
C GLY A 620 -14.59 15.89 39.47
N ALA A 621 -13.43 16.00 38.83
CA ALA A 621 -12.57 17.17 38.94
C ALA A 621 -13.24 18.44 38.42
N VAL A 622 -13.96 18.35 37.28
CA VAL A 622 -14.73 19.47 36.73
C VAL A 622 -15.82 19.94 37.70
N ARG A 623 -16.54 18.96 38.28
CA ARG A 623 -17.58 19.25 39.27
C ARG A 623 -17.01 19.89 40.53
N GLU A 624 -15.90 19.38 41.08
CA GLU A 624 -15.26 19.97 42.27
C GLU A 624 -14.71 21.36 41.97
N ALA A 625 -14.14 21.61 40.79
CA ALA A 625 -13.74 22.95 40.37
C ALA A 625 -14.96 23.91 40.29
N SER A 626 -16.08 23.43 39.74
CA SER A 626 -17.34 24.21 39.68
C SER A 626 -17.92 24.51 41.06
N LEU A 627 -17.93 23.51 41.96
CA LEU A 627 -18.39 23.67 43.34
C LEU A 627 -17.49 24.66 44.11
N SER A 628 -16.16 24.58 43.92
CA SER A 628 -15.20 25.49 44.53
C SER A 628 -15.41 26.94 44.03
N ALA A 629 -15.63 27.11 42.71
CA ALA A 629 -15.97 28.42 42.17
C ALA A 629 -17.30 28.96 42.70
N SER A 630 -18.32 28.10 42.82
CA SER A 630 -19.62 28.47 43.42
C SER A 630 -19.45 28.85 44.89
N TRP A 631 -18.69 28.08 45.67
CA TRP A 631 -18.42 28.38 47.07
C TRP A 631 -17.69 29.70 47.22
N LEU A 632 -16.66 29.99 46.43
CA LEU A 632 -15.99 31.27 46.36
C LEU A 632 -16.99 32.39 46.01
N GLY A 633 -17.85 32.18 45.03
CA GLY A 633 -18.89 33.12 44.65
C GLY A 633 -19.84 33.44 45.83
N HIS A 634 -20.24 32.43 46.60
CA HIS A 634 -21.06 32.62 47.83
C HIS A 634 -20.26 33.39 48.89
N LEU A 635 -18.98 33.08 49.09
CA LEU A 635 -18.12 33.80 50.01
C LEU A 635 -18.00 35.30 49.63
N PHE A 636 -17.75 35.62 48.38
CA PHE A 636 -17.71 36.99 47.90
C PHE A 636 -19.08 37.69 47.96
N ARG A 637 -20.18 36.96 47.73
CA ARG A 637 -21.51 37.51 47.84
C ARG A 637 -21.82 37.98 49.27
N SER A 638 -21.22 37.38 50.32
CA SER A 638 -21.41 37.82 51.70
C SER A 638 -20.85 39.23 51.95
N PHE A 639 -19.91 39.70 51.14
CA PHE A 639 -19.41 41.06 51.17
C PHE A 639 -20.33 42.10 50.46
N GLN A 640 -21.33 41.61 49.69
CA GLN A 640 -22.27 42.46 48.98
C GLN A 640 -23.45 42.78 49.90
N THR A 641 -23.35 43.88 50.56
CA THR A 641 -24.42 44.35 51.52
C THR A 641 -25.68 44.82 50.82
N GLY A 642 -25.67 45.03 49.50
CA GLY A 642 -26.76 45.60 48.72
C GLY A 642 -27.05 47.07 48.99
N LEU A 643 -26.33 47.68 49.92
CA LEU A 643 -26.50 49.07 50.29
C LEU A 643 -25.50 49.97 49.52
N VAL A 644 -26.03 50.83 48.64
CA VAL A 644 -25.22 51.75 47.84
C VAL A 644 -24.26 52.60 48.70
N ARG A 645 -24.70 52.97 49.91
CA ARG A 645 -23.90 53.71 50.88
C ARG A 645 -22.63 52.97 51.34
N ALA A 646 -22.72 51.65 51.52
CA ALA A 646 -21.58 50.83 51.92
C ALA A 646 -20.53 50.73 50.77
N TYR A 647 -20.97 50.62 49.56
CA TYR A 647 -20.04 50.57 48.37
C TYR A 647 -19.37 51.99 48.18
N ALA A 648 -20.17 53.05 48.29
CA ALA A 648 -19.62 54.41 48.23
C ALA A 648 -18.55 54.67 49.33
N LEU A 649 -18.78 54.12 50.53
CA LEU A 649 -17.83 54.25 51.64
C LEU A 649 -16.53 53.47 51.38
N VAL A 650 -16.63 52.26 50.82
CA VAL A 650 -15.45 51.49 50.46
C VAL A 650 -14.66 52.16 49.33
N ILE A 651 -15.33 52.73 48.32
CA ILE A 651 -14.68 53.48 47.24
C ILE A 651 -13.95 54.74 47.82
N VAL A 652 -14.62 55.52 48.65
CA VAL A 652 -14.03 56.70 49.29
C VAL A 652 -12.83 56.34 50.16
N PHE A 653 -12.93 55.27 50.95
CA PHE A 653 -11.84 54.73 51.75
C PHE A 653 -10.66 54.25 50.87
N GLY A 654 -10.92 53.53 49.77
CA GLY A 654 -9.90 53.11 48.82
C GLY A 654 -9.17 54.27 48.16
N VAL A 655 -9.92 55.31 47.75
CA VAL A 655 -9.34 56.51 47.19
C VAL A 655 -8.51 57.26 48.25
N ALA A 656 -8.98 57.33 49.51
CA ALA A 656 -8.22 57.94 50.61
C ALA A 656 -6.93 57.14 50.90
N CYS A 657 -6.98 55.82 50.95
CA CYS A 657 -5.77 55.02 51.13
C CYS A 657 -4.78 55.17 49.95
N PHE A 658 -5.29 55.24 48.71
CA PHE A 658 -4.46 55.49 47.55
C PHE A 658 -3.81 56.86 47.57
N ALA A 659 -4.56 57.92 47.93
CA ALA A 659 -4.06 59.25 48.09
C ALA A 659 -3.03 59.35 49.23
N ALA A 660 -3.28 58.68 50.37
CA ALA A 660 -2.34 58.60 51.49
C ALA A 660 -1.03 57.88 51.10
N TYR A 661 -1.16 56.78 50.38
CA TYR A 661 0.00 56.04 49.84
C TYR A 661 0.86 56.95 48.92
N TYR A 662 0.22 57.66 47.99
CA TYR A 662 0.93 58.59 47.11
C TYR A 662 1.53 59.80 47.84
N ALA A 663 0.85 60.31 48.88
CA ALA A 663 1.40 61.41 49.71
C ALA A 663 2.62 60.97 50.54
N ILE A 664 2.63 59.70 50.99
CA ILE A 664 3.75 59.12 51.73
C ILE A 664 4.87 58.68 50.79
N ALA A 665 4.55 58.05 49.70
CA ALA A 665 5.52 57.58 48.74
C ALA A 665 6.07 58.68 47.83
N GLY A 666 5.28 59.69 47.51
CA GLY A 666 5.71 60.89 46.74
C GLY A 666 6.54 61.90 47.49
N GLY A 667 6.67 61.78 48.83
CA GLY A 667 7.52 62.67 49.67
C GLY A 667 8.98 62.21 49.80
N THR A 668 9.37 61.16 49.05
CA THR A 668 10.74 60.59 49.04
C THR A 668 11.47 60.80 47.71
N HIS A 669 11.09 61.81 46.95
CA HIS A 669 11.88 62.29 45.80
C HIS A 669 12.22 63.76 45.91
#